data_750d6b344663c9eebb55563fe52a9b89
#
_entry.id   750d6b344663c9eebb55563fe52a9b89
#
_cell.length_a   1.000
_cell.length_b   1.000
_cell.length_c   1.000
_cell.angle_alpha   90.00
_cell.angle_beta   90.00
_cell.angle_gamma   90.00
#
_symmetry.space_group_name_H-M   'P 1'
#
loop_
_entity.id
_entity.type
_entity.pdbx_description
1 polymer ?
#
loop_
_entity_poly.entity_id
_entity_poly.type
_entity_poly.pdbx_seq_one_letter_code
_entity_poly.pdbx_strand_id
1 'polypeptide(L)'
;MRIFRQTFVNRVESIENKNGNQYLSFMKKLSLFTVALFFSIGGGGVYAQGAFVHPGLLHSQNDFDQIKKRLAEHDAQTLQAFEVLKNSWVANKAVNDIWGVTEYIKRGIAGDENYMNAYRNAAKAYQCALLWKITGEAQWAERAVYVLNQYVAITKGIGGNTNQSLVPGFIGYQFLNAAELMRDYEKWEKEDFERFKQWMIDVWFTTAQDFLERRHDTVVREGNWYHYHSNWGLGNALFCVSLGIFADLPDIYNYGMYWIKEGPGNESLYVGDSHPVKQDQGMCGYGWGLIPWFHEDTRGPFGYLNQMQESGRDQGHAMAALGLLSYALQSAYNQGDNAFCNLYNPLIPGEAGQTMVAGAAEYVAMYNCNQVDPADIPYTQNWWMGGLSGTGRGQWRPIWQLFINHYQNRMGMPMEYCTRMSKIVGIEAGGGSYGTNSGGFDHTGFGTLMHADEAVTEERKPTVLSPEIVQDGAVRPYAEMKEVKKGTPLTLRAVLPDGETDTGNWEWEDGMKGASRDITADASGVYRLFYTNTQGVKSVQMFCISVYGEGIRATLTPWIEYDGVRMNQTSEFSAVNGRDVTLGADYANWNYVASTRWYDSQGKLLGSGGSYTFRQGNSDQTFKVVLTNESGVEISREFMIKNSVVIPTLAVDGKEQESLRAIVTQGHDVVMKGKITSVRYRNGVYTWSSGEHTESISFENVQSSIYRHLDWIDTSSSIKTYEANFDFEVKVYQEGRTLDDGYYRMKDRATGKYQNSRTMKFEALEGDGDSTAFVWHCTWLEDVERYKIQNHNDSAYLNNEGTLTDRTYSKARSSFYLYTLVGGEELECFVQTPERYGSYYWETDGETLVCDQADKMPSDFPFVLEKVTGNGGETGISETVVRDAAFTVDVTHSGITVTSGSVVGMTVYTMAGSPVMRTRLGTGTHTIHTAPLAPGIYIVRVTDGKTVRSVKFVR
;
A
#
# COMPACT_ATOMS: atom_id res chain seq x y z
N MET A 1 -33.51 15.87 42.56
CA MET A 1 -33.39 15.15 41.28
C MET A 1 -34.19 13.87 41.17
N ARG A 2 -34.36 13.04 42.20
CA ARG A 2 -35.21 11.82 42.12
C ARG A 2 -36.72 12.10 42.02
N ILE A 3 -37.22 13.16 42.58
CA ILE A 3 -38.67 13.51 42.59
C ILE A 3 -39.08 14.06 41.21
N PHE A 4 -38.22 14.71 40.47
CA PHE A 4 -38.53 15.23 39.14
C PHE A 4 -38.57 14.12 38.04
N ARG A 5 -37.89 13.02 38.29
CA ARG A 5 -37.86 11.88 37.35
C ARG A 5 -39.15 11.07 37.39
N GLN A 6 -39.71 10.94 38.57
CA GLN A 6 -40.94 10.17 38.75
C GLN A 6 -42.21 10.86 38.21
N THR A 7 -42.23 12.19 38.27
CA THR A 7 -43.35 13.00 37.76
C THR A 7 -43.31 13.12 36.21
N PHE A 8 -42.14 12.97 35.59
CA PHE A 8 -42.00 13.00 34.16
C PHE A 8 -42.37 11.65 33.49
N VAL A 9 -42.01 10.53 34.12
CA VAL A 9 -42.36 9.19 33.63
C VAL A 9 -43.85 8.97 33.67
N ASN A 10 -44.53 9.33 34.77
CA ASN A 10 -45.97 9.16 34.94
C ASN A 10 -46.83 10.09 34.06
N ARG A 11 -46.22 11.12 33.42
CA ARG A 11 -46.92 12.02 32.46
C ARG A 11 -46.71 11.56 31.00
N VAL A 12 -45.68 10.77 30.73
CA VAL A 12 -45.43 10.19 29.40
C VAL A 12 -46.33 8.97 29.18
N GLU A 13 -46.53 8.12 30.17
CA GLU A 13 -47.41 6.95 30.02
C GLU A 13 -48.89 7.28 29.81
N SER A 14 -49.34 8.50 30.14
CA SER A 14 -50.75 8.93 29.95
C SER A 14 -51.05 9.52 28.56
N ILE A 15 -50.03 9.66 27.69
CA ILE A 15 -50.16 10.33 26.39
C ILE A 15 -49.94 9.37 25.19
N GLU A 16 -49.52 8.14 25.43
CA GLU A 16 -49.22 7.15 24.37
C GLU A 16 -50.43 6.63 23.59
N ASN A 17 -51.62 7.09 23.79
CA ASN A 17 -52.82 6.54 23.14
C ASN A 17 -53.49 7.44 22.10
N LYS A 18 -52.93 8.53 21.64
CA LYS A 18 -53.41 9.27 20.46
C LYS A 18 -52.27 10.04 19.74
N ASN A 19 -51.77 9.53 18.64
CA ASN A 19 -50.89 10.16 17.67
C ASN A 19 -49.41 9.81 17.68
N GLY A 20 -49.04 8.60 17.26
CA GLY A 20 -47.67 8.09 17.22
C GLY A 20 -46.68 8.73 16.25
N ASN A 21 -47.13 9.59 15.31
CA ASN A 21 -46.21 10.14 14.28
C ASN A 21 -45.78 11.61 14.47
N GLN A 22 -46.39 12.32 15.41
CA GLN A 22 -45.94 13.70 15.69
C GLN A 22 -44.88 13.81 16.79
N TYR A 23 -44.78 12.77 17.65
CA TYR A 23 -43.85 12.77 18.78
C TYR A 23 -42.40 12.45 18.39
N LEU A 24 -42.20 11.59 17.38
CA LEU A 24 -40.83 11.31 16.89
C LEU A 24 -40.17 12.53 16.23
N SER A 25 -40.97 13.37 15.58
CA SER A 25 -40.49 14.63 14.99
C SER A 25 -40.14 15.69 16.04
N PHE A 26 -40.86 15.72 17.15
CA PHE A 26 -40.65 16.69 18.23
C PHE A 26 -39.42 16.31 19.09
N MET A 27 -39.25 15.04 19.39
CA MET A 27 -38.07 14.55 20.16
C MET A 27 -36.77 14.66 19.36
N LYS A 28 -36.80 14.48 18.03
CA LYS A 28 -35.64 14.73 17.16
C LYS A 28 -35.28 16.22 17.12
N LYS A 29 -36.26 17.12 17.13
CA LYS A 29 -36.00 18.57 17.20
C LYS A 29 -35.50 19.05 18.57
N LEU A 30 -35.91 18.40 19.67
CA LEU A 30 -35.46 18.74 21.01
C LEU A 30 -34.04 18.24 21.29
N SER A 31 -33.64 17.10 20.74
CA SER A 31 -32.26 16.56 20.80
C SER A 31 -31.28 17.46 20.03
N LEU A 32 -31.66 18.02 18.90
CA LEU A 32 -30.82 18.96 18.12
C LEU A 32 -30.70 20.34 18.80
N PHE A 33 -31.72 20.79 19.57
CA PHE A 33 -31.66 22.05 20.30
C PHE A 33 -30.86 21.94 21.61
N THR A 34 -30.73 20.76 22.20
CA THR A 34 -29.96 20.58 23.45
C THR A 34 -28.46 20.47 23.20
N VAL A 35 -28.04 20.01 22.01
CA VAL A 35 -26.62 20.02 21.61
C VAL A 35 -26.15 21.42 21.22
N ALA A 36 -27.03 22.27 20.69
CA ALA A 36 -26.70 23.66 20.34
C ALA A 36 -26.67 24.62 21.53
N LEU A 37 -27.19 24.25 22.73
CA LEU A 37 -27.27 25.15 23.88
C LEU A 37 -26.22 24.89 24.95
N PHE A 38 -25.34 23.87 24.79
CA PHE A 38 -24.22 23.64 25.71
C PHE A 38 -22.90 24.30 25.29
N PHE A 39 -22.91 25.05 24.17
CA PHE A 39 -21.71 25.75 23.70
C PHE A 39 -21.70 27.26 24.00
N SER A 40 -22.57 27.77 24.86
CA SER A 40 -22.63 29.23 25.10
C SER A 40 -22.73 29.67 26.55
N ILE A 41 -22.03 29.04 27.50
CA ILE A 41 -21.77 29.68 28.82
C ILE A 41 -20.41 29.17 29.33
N GLY A 42 -19.36 29.85 28.95
CA GLY A 42 -18.02 29.78 29.56
C GLY A 42 -17.20 30.93 29.01
N GLY A 43 -17.23 32.05 29.76
CA GLY A 43 -16.51 33.26 29.39
C GLY A 43 -15.00 33.09 29.55
N GLY A 44 -14.35 32.75 28.50
CA GLY A 44 -12.96 32.92 28.16
C GLY A 44 -12.96 32.92 26.66
N GLY A 45 -12.39 33.94 26.01
CA GLY A 45 -12.46 34.09 24.55
C GLY A 45 -11.98 32.86 23.81
N VAL A 46 -12.93 32.03 23.47
CA VAL A 46 -12.71 30.95 22.51
C VAL A 46 -12.66 31.65 21.15
N TYR A 47 -11.48 31.98 20.70
CA TYR A 47 -11.27 32.37 19.31
C TYR A 47 -11.76 31.26 18.42
N ALA A 48 -12.63 31.56 17.47
CA ALA A 48 -13.12 30.58 16.51
C ALA A 48 -11.91 30.00 15.77
N GLN A 49 -11.66 28.72 15.94
CA GLN A 49 -10.71 27.99 15.09
C GLN A 49 -11.27 28.00 13.68
N GLY A 50 -10.43 28.36 12.69
CA GLY A 50 -10.80 28.33 11.29
C GLY A 50 -11.11 26.90 10.84
N ALA A 51 -12.03 26.78 9.91
CA ALA A 51 -12.30 25.53 9.18
C ALA A 51 -11.45 25.46 7.91
N PHE A 52 -11.39 24.27 7.28
CA PHE A 52 -10.87 24.18 5.93
C PHE A 52 -11.75 24.97 4.94
N VAL A 53 -11.13 25.38 3.81
CA VAL A 53 -11.86 26.08 2.74
C VAL A 53 -12.48 25.06 1.79
N HIS A 54 -13.75 25.31 1.37
CA HIS A 54 -14.47 24.44 0.46
C HIS A 54 -15.13 25.22 -0.71
N PRO A 55 -15.05 24.72 -1.97
CA PRO A 55 -14.20 23.59 -2.37
C PRO A 55 -12.72 23.98 -2.19
N GLY A 56 -11.94 23.03 -1.76
CA GLY A 56 -10.53 23.28 -1.40
C GLY A 56 -9.62 22.07 -1.49
N LEU A 57 -10.01 21.03 -2.24
CA LEU A 57 -9.14 19.94 -2.65
C LEU A 57 -8.33 20.33 -3.89
N LEU A 58 -8.38 19.58 -4.98
CA LEU A 58 -7.63 19.92 -6.19
C LEU A 58 -8.08 21.25 -6.81
N HIS A 59 -9.29 21.67 -6.52
CA HIS A 59 -9.91 22.84 -7.13
C HIS A 59 -10.54 23.74 -6.07
N SER A 60 -10.33 25.03 -6.26
CA SER A 60 -10.96 26.11 -5.49
C SER A 60 -12.13 26.73 -6.26
N GLN A 61 -12.96 27.51 -5.61
CA GLN A 61 -14.00 28.28 -6.29
C GLN A 61 -13.42 29.25 -7.33
N ASN A 62 -12.25 29.84 -7.03
CA ASN A 62 -11.55 30.73 -7.96
C ASN A 62 -11.21 30.02 -9.28
N ASP A 63 -10.80 28.75 -9.26
CA ASP A 63 -10.48 28.01 -10.49
C ASP A 63 -11.69 27.91 -11.42
N PHE A 64 -12.86 27.62 -10.86
CA PHE A 64 -14.11 27.58 -11.62
C PHE A 64 -14.54 28.97 -12.15
N ASP A 65 -14.35 30.02 -11.38
CA ASP A 65 -14.66 31.38 -11.82
C ASP A 65 -13.74 31.81 -12.97
N GLN A 66 -12.44 31.48 -12.91
CA GLN A 66 -11.48 31.73 -13.99
C GLN A 66 -11.82 30.90 -15.24
N ILE A 67 -12.19 29.62 -15.10
CA ILE A 67 -12.60 28.80 -16.25
C ILE A 67 -13.82 29.41 -16.91
N LYS A 68 -14.87 29.77 -16.17
CA LYS A 68 -16.08 30.39 -16.70
C LYS A 68 -15.79 31.71 -17.42
N LYS A 69 -14.88 32.52 -16.86
CA LYS A 69 -14.43 33.76 -17.50
C LYS A 69 -13.75 33.46 -18.84
N ARG A 70 -12.75 32.58 -18.86
CA ARG A 70 -12.01 32.22 -20.09
C ARG A 70 -12.93 31.58 -21.16
N LEU A 71 -13.91 30.77 -20.76
CA LEU A 71 -14.91 30.24 -21.69
C LEU A 71 -15.77 31.35 -22.28
N ALA A 72 -16.18 32.33 -21.48
CA ALA A 72 -16.95 33.49 -21.94
C ALA A 72 -16.14 34.44 -22.87
N GLU A 73 -14.81 34.51 -22.64
CA GLU A 73 -13.87 35.25 -23.49
C GLU A 73 -13.45 34.50 -24.76
N HIS A 74 -13.96 33.29 -24.94
CA HIS A 74 -13.63 32.42 -26.06
C HIS A 74 -12.15 32.03 -26.15
N ASP A 75 -11.48 31.86 -25.01
CA ASP A 75 -10.11 31.34 -25.00
C ASP A 75 -10.02 29.99 -25.70
N ALA A 76 -9.19 29.91 -26.75
CA ALA A 76 -9.17 28.77 -27.63
C ALA A 76 -8.69 27.48 -26.94
N GLN A 77 -7.71 27.58 -26.05
CA GLN A 77 -7.17 26.42 -25.32
C GLN A 77 -8.17 25.92 -24.28
N THR A 78 -8.78 26.82 -23.53
CA THR A 78 -9.82 26.49 -22.54
C THR A 78 -11.04 25.85 -23.21
N LEU A 79 -11.50 26.41 -24.35
CA LEU A 79 -12.60 25.83 -25.12
C LEU A 79 -12.28 24.40 -25.58
N GLN A 80 -11.07 24.17 -26.13
CA GLN A 80 -10.67 22.85 -26.59
C GLN A 80 -10.57 21.86 -25.42
N ALA A 81 -9.99 22.26 -24.30
CA ALA A 81 -9.88 21.43 -23.11
C ALA A 81 -11.27 21.13 -22.47
N PHE A 82 -12.19 22.10 -22.49
CA PHE A 82 -13.55 21.93 -22.03
C PHE A 82 -14.34 20.94 -22.94
N GLU A 83 -14.17 21.02 -24.26
CA GLU A 83 -14.80 20.05 -25.17
C GLU A 83 -14.27 18.62 -24.96
N VAL A 84 -13.00 18.45 -24.57
CA VAL A 84 -12.47 17.13 -24.18
C VAL A 84 -13.21 16.57 -22.96
N LEU A 85 -13.43 17.39 -21.94
CA LEU A 85 -14.19 16.98 -20.75
C LEU A 85 -15.67 16.69 -21.10
N LYS A 86 -16.31 17.59 -21.83
CA LYS A 86 -17.72 17.49 -22.24
C LYS A 86 -18.00 16.24 -23.08
N ASN A 87 -17.05 15.85 -23.92
CA ASN A 87 -17.13 14.66 -24.77
C ASN A 87 -16.55 13.40 -24.10
N SER A 88 -16.21 13.44 -22.83
CA SER A 88 -15.71 12.27 -22.12
C SER A 88 -16.72 11.11 -22.19
N TRP A 89 -16.28 9.97 -22.69
CA TRP A 89 -17.09 8.76 -22.75
C TRP A 89 -17.50 8.24 -21.37
N VAL A 90 -16.73 8.55 -20.35
CA VAL A 90 -16.98 8.18 -18.95
C VAL A 90 -18.13 9.02 -18.38
N ALA A 91 -18.04 10.35 -18.50
CA ALA A 91 -19.05 11.29 -18.00
C ALA A 91 -20.38 11.17 -18.74
N ASN A 92 -20.35 10.88 -20.05
CA ASN A 92 -21.53 10.82 -20.90
C ASN A 92 -22.40 9.57 -20.73
N LYS A 93 -21.97 8.58 -19.93
CA LYS A 93 -22.84 7.45 -19.59
C LYS A 93 -24.09 7.93 -18.84
N ALA A 94 -25.23 7.26 -19.07
CA ALA A 94 -26.49 7.58 -18.36
C ALA A 94 -26.29 7.55 -16.84
N VAL A 95 -27.19 8.17 -16.08
CA VAL A 95 -27.06 8.29 -14.61
C VAL A 95 -26.84 6.94 -13.94
N ASN A 96 -27.62 5.93 -14.31
CA ASN A 96 -27.60 4.57 -13.78
C ASN A 96 -26.69 3.61 -14.56
N ASP A 97 -26.07 4.05 -15.64
CA ASP A 97 -25.08 3.26 -16.39
C ASP A 97 -23.70 3.44 -15.74
N ILE A 98 -23.44 2.64 -14.73
CA ILE A 98 -22.20 2.58 -13.97
C ILE A 98 -21.60 1.16 -14.03
N TRP A 99 -20.30 1.06 -13.80
CA TRP A 99 -19.65 -0.24 -13.67
C TRP A 99 -20.09 -0.91 -12.37
N GLY A 100 -20.13 -2.25 -12.35
CA GLY A 100 -20.64 -3.01 -11.22
C GLY A 100 -20.01 -2.60 -9.90
N VAL A 101 -20.83 -2.17 -8.95
CA VAL A 101 -20.42 -1.89 -7.57
C VAL A 101 -20.50 -3.19 -6.79
N THR A 102 -19.50 -3.47 -5.99
CA THR A 102 -19.38 -4.72 -5.25
C THR A 102 -19.24 -4.44 -3.76
N GLU A 103 -19.57 -5.44 -2.96
CA GLU A 103 -19.47 -5.37 -1.52
C GLU A 103 -18.02 -5.16 -1.05
N TYR A 104 -17.06 -5.76 -1.75
CA TYR A 104 -15.63 -5.55 -1.53
C TYR A 104 -14.96 -5.11 -2.81
N ILE A 105 -14.16 -4.03 -2.75
CA ILE A 105 -13.27 -3.64 -3.83
C ILE A 105 -12.00 -4.47 -3.72
N LYS A 106 -11.78 -5.38 -4.68
CA LYS A 106 -10.67 -6.35 -4.63
C LYS A 106 -9.57 -6.00 -5.62
N ARG A 107 -8.30 -6.06 -5.16
CA ARG A 107 -7.13 -5.85 -5.99
C ARG A 107 -6.00 -6.82 -5.63
N GLY A 108 -5.31 -7.38 -6.63
CA GLY A 108 -4.16 -8.27 -6.46
C GLY A 108 -4.51 -9.76 -6.40
N ILE A 109 -5.76 -10.16 -6.64
CA ILE A 109 -6.16 -11.56 -6.70
C ILE A 109 -6.51 -11.91 -8.13
N ALA A 110 -5.69 -12.72 -8.78
CA ALA A 110 -5.90 -13.14 -10.18
C ALA A 110 -7.29 -13.76 -10.37
N GLY A 111 -8.03 -13.24 -11.33
CA GLY A 111 -9.39 -13.74 -11.66
C GLY A 111 -10.52 -13.21 -10.77
N ASP A 112 -10.21 -12.53 -9.66
CA ASP A 112 -11.21 -11.95 -8.73
C ASP A 112 -11.02 -10.44 -8.51
N GLU A 113 -10.29 -9.78 -9.38
CA GLU A 113 -10.10 -8.32 -9.30
C GLU A 113 -11.30 -7.56 -9.87
N ASN A 114 -11.75 -6.54 -9.15
CA ASN A 114 -12.85 -5.67 -9.58
C ASN A 114 -12.55 -4.16 -9.40
N TYR A 115 -11.39 -3.80 -8.89
CA TYR A 115 -11.00 -2.42 -8.59
C TYR A 115 -11.11 -1.48 -9.80
N MET A 116 -10.98 -2.00 -11.03
CA MET A 116 -11.14 -1.19 -12.25
C MET A 116 -12.54 -0.61 -12.39
N ASN A 117 -13.57 -1.25 -11.83
CA ASN A 117 -14.90 -0.69 -11.79
C ASN A 117 -14.97 0.54 -10.89
N ALA A 118 -14.33 0.48 -9.73
CA ALA A 118 -14.20 1.62 -8.82
C ALA A 118 -13.43 2.78 -9.45
N TYR A 119 -12.32 2.51 -10.16
CA TYR A 119 -11.59 3.53 -10.91
C TYR A 119 -12.48 4.28 -11.91
N ARG A 120 -13.18 3.54 -12.76
CA ARG A 120 -14.05 4.13 -13.79
C ARG A 120 -15.19 4.92 -13.18
N ASN A 121 -15.77 4.42 -12.10
CA ASN A 121 -16.86 5.08 -11.39
C ASN A 121 -16.39 6.34 -10.66
N ALA A 122 -15.21 6.32 -10.03
CA ALA A 122 -14.62 7.51 -9.42
C ALA A 122 -14.33 8.58 -10.48
N ALA A 123 -13.73 8.20 -11.62
CA ALA A 123 -13.51 9.09 -12.73
C ALA A 123 -14.84 9.67 -13.29
N LYS A 124 -15.91 8.85 -13.38
CA LYS A 124 -17.23 9.33 -13.78
C LYS A 124 -17.78 10.37 -12.80
N ALA A 125 -17.75 10.06 -11.51
CA ALA A 125 -18.25 10.98 -10.49
C ALA A 125 -17.49 12.32 -10.53
N TYR A 126 -16.16 12.27 -10.60
CA TYR A 126 -15.32 13.47 -10.65
C TYR A 126 -15.56 14.30 -11.92
N GLN A 127 -15.56 13.70 -13.08
CA GLN A 127 -15.78 14.40 -14.35
C GLN A 127 -17.18 15.02 -14.44
N CYS A 128 -18.18 14.30 -13.94
CA CYS A 128 -19.54 14.85 -13.84
C CYS A 128 -19.62 16.03 -12.85
N ALA A 129 -18.92 15.94 -11.71
CA ALA A 129 -18.85 17.03 -10.74
C ALA A 129 -18.17 18.28 -11.34
N LEU A 130 -17.08 18.11 -12.11
CA LEU A 130 -16.46 19.21 -12.87
C LEU A 130 -17.44 19.87 -13.85
N LEU A 131 -18.11 19.04 -14.66
CA LEU A 131 -19.10 19.54 -15.64
C LEU A 131 -20.22 20.33 -14.95
N TRP A 132 -20.74 19.82 -13.83
CA TRP A 132 -21.75 20.56 -13.06
C TRP A 132 -21.22 21.90 -12.53
N LYS A 133 -20.05 21.94 -11.93
CA LYS A 133 -19.45 23.19 -11.42
C LYS A 133 -19.24 24.23 -12.54
N ILE A 134 -18.88 23.79 -13.74
CA ILE A 134 -18.63 24.68 -14.87
C ILE A 134 -19.93 25.10 -15.52
N THR A 135 -20.87 24.16 -15.79
CA THR A 135 -22.09 24.44 -16.58
C THR A 135 -23.32 24.77 -15.75
N GLY A 136 -23.41 24.33 -14.51
CA GLY A 136 -24.61 24.40 -13.67
C GLY A 136 -25.71 23.41 -14.06
N GLU A 137 -25.48 22.53 -15.03
CA GLU A 137 -26.47 21.58 -15.49
C GLU A 137 -26.69 20.44 -14.50
N ALA A 138 -27.87 20.35 -13.90
CA ALA A 138 -28.24 19.38 -12.87
C ALA A 138 -28.00 17.91 -13.26
N GLN A 139 -28.14 17.58 -14.55
CA GLN A 139 -27.86 16.20 -15.00
C GLN A 139 -26.48 15.67 -14.65
N TRP A 140 -25.50 16.55 -14.61
CA TRP A 140 -24.13 16.15 -14.25
C TRP A 140 -24.01 15.89 -12.74
N ALA A 141 -24.60 16.76 -11.93
CA ALA A 141 -24.65 16.56 -10.48
C ALA A 141 -25.38 15.25 -10.11
N GLU A 142 -26.52 14.98 -10.76
CA GLU A 142 -27.28 13.76 -10.54
C GLU A 142 -26.48 12.50 -10.84
N ARG A 143 -25.66 12.51 -11.91
CA ARG A 143 -24.76 11.40 -12.24
C ARG A 143 -23.65 11.20 -11.20
N ALA A 144 -23.06 12.30 -10.73
CA ALA A 144 -22.01 12.24 -9.72
C ALA A 144 -22.56 11.68 -8.39
N VAL A 145 -23.63 12.27 -7.87
CA VAL A 145 -24.26 11.85 -6.60
C VAL A 145 -24.77 10.41 -6.68
N TYR A 146 -25.32 9.99 -7.81
CA TYR A 146 -25.75 8.60 -7.98
C TYR A 146 -24.59 7.62 -7.75
N VAL A 147 -23.44 7.88 -8.35
CA VAL A 147 -22.25 7.03 -8.16
C VAL A 147 -21.84 6.99 -6.70
N LEU A 148 -21.71 8.15 -6.05
CA LEU A 148 -21.27 8.25 -4.66
C LEU A 148 -22.21 7.47 -3.73
N ASN A 149 -23.52 7.65 -3.88
CA ASN A 149 -24.50 6.99 -3.04
C ASN A 149 -24.55 5.47 -3.27
N GLN A 150 -24.32 4.99 -4.52
CA GLN A 150 -24.27 3.54 -4.80
C GLN A 150 -23.10 2.86 -4.09
N TYR A 151 -21.93 3.51 -4.03
CA TYR A 151 -20.78 2.95 -3.32
C TYR A 151 -21.01 2.89 -1.81
N VAL A 152 -21.56 3.95 -1.22
CA VAL A 152 -21.91 3.95 0.22
C VAL A 152 -22.95 2.87 0.57
N ALA A 153 -23.91 2.63 -0.34
CA ALA A 153 -24.96 1.65 -0.10
C ALA A 153 -24.47 0.19 -0.17
N ILE A 154 -23.46 -0.09 -0.98
CA ILE A 154 -23.08 -1.47 -1.34
C ILE A 154 -21.71 -1.85 -0.78
N THR A 155 -20.71 -0.97 -0.87
CA THR A 155 -19.33 -1.32 -0.57
C THR A 155 -19.05 -1.24 0.93
N LYS A 156 -18.70 -2.38 1.51
CA LYS A 156 -18.42 -2.56 2.94
C LYS A 156 -16.92 -2.60 3.26
N GLY A 157 -16.06 -2.87 2.26
CA GLY A 157 -14.64 -3.02 2.51
C GLY A 157 -13.78 -3.01 1.26
N ILE A 158 -12.47 -3.00 1.50
CA ILE A 158 -11.42 -3.15 0.51
C ILE A 158 -10.69 -4.44 0.83
N GLY A 159 -10.39 -5.25 -0.18
CA GLY A 159 -9.77 -6.55 0.00
C GLY A 159 -8.83 -6.90 -1.16
N GLY A 160 -8.18 -8.05 -1.03
CA GLY A 160 -7.20 -8.53 -1.98
C GLY A 160 -5.92 -9.01 -1.30
N ASN A 161 -4.83 -9.06 -2.04
CA ASN A 161 -3.49 -9.20 -1.45
C ASN A 161 -2.95 -7.81 -1.04
N THR A 162 -1.64 -7.66 -0.82
CA THR A 162 -1.02 -6.37 -0.47
C THR A 162 -1.40 -5.22 -1.42
N ASN A 163 -1.72 -5.51 -2.69
CA ASN A 163 -2.16 -4.50 -3.66
C ASN A 163 -3.48 -3.80 -3.29
N GLN A 164 -4.26 -4.32 -2.35
CA GLN A 164 -5.45 -3.64 -1.81
C GLN A 164 -5.15 -2.22 -1.32
N SER A 165 -3.94 -1.99 -0.79
CA SER A 165 -3.50 -0.69 -0.30
C SER A 165 -3.36 0.38 -1.37
N LEU A 166 -3.29 0.00 -2.65
CA LEU A 166 -3.32 0.96 -3.76
C LEU A 166 -4.73 1.52 -4.00
N VAL A 167 -5.76 0.89 -3.45
CA VAL A 167 -7.16 1.31 -3.70
C VAL A 167 -7.46 2.68 -3.07
N PRO A 168 -7.20 2.96 -1.78
CA PRO A 168 -7.40 4.29 -1.24
C PRO A 168 -6.57 5.35 -1.95
N GLY A 169 -5.30 5.06 -2.18
CA GLY A 169 -4.34 6.01 -2.73
C GLY A 169 -4.60 6.42 -4.18
N PHE A 170 -5.12 5.51 -5.01
CA PHE A 170 -5.35 5.79 -6.42
C PHE A 170 -6.81 6.08 -6.78
N ILE A 171 -7.76 5.61 -5.98
CA ILE A 171 -9.19 5.72 -6.27
C ILE A 171 -9.87 6.62 -5.24
N GLY A 172 -9.54 6.47 -3.95
CA GLY A 172 -10.23 7.15 -2.85
C GLY A 172 -10.14 8.67 -2.95
N TYR A 173 -8.98 9.23 -3.30
CA TYR A 173 -8.83 10.67 -3.47
C TYR A 173 -9.70 11.22 -4.61
N GLN A 174 -9.98 10.44 -5.66
CA GLN A 174 -10.86 10.84 -6.76
C GLN A 174 -12.32 10.91 -6.32
N PHE A 175 -12.78 9.94 -5.53
CA PHE A 175 -14.10 9.99 -4.89
C PHE A 175 -14.25 11.21 -3.97
N LEU A 176 -13.21 11.51 -3.17
CA LEU A 176 -13.21 12.69 -2.30
C LEU A 176 -13.27 13.99 -3.10
N ASN A 177 -12.52 14.11 -4.19
CA ASN A 177 -12.60 15.28 -5.06
C ASN A 177 -13.97 15.44 -5.73
N ALA A 178 -14.59 14.33 -6.15
CA ALA A 178 -15.96 14.37 -6.66
C ALA A 178 -16.96 14.83 -5.60
N ALA A 179 -16.88 14.26 -4.40
CA ALA A 179 -17.75 14.58 -3.28
C ALA A 179 -17.58 16.02 -2.78
N GLU A 180 -16.35 16.51 -2.76
CA GLU A 180 -16.03 17.90 -2.40
C GLU A 180 -16.74 18.91 -3.33
N LEU A 181 -16.67 18.64 -4.63
CA LEU A 181 -17.37 19.49 -5.62
C LEU A 181 -18.89 19.39 -5.53
N MET A 182 -19.41 18.29 -5.00
CA MET A 182 -20.86 18.11 -4.81
C MET A 182 -21.39 18.63 -3.48
N ARG A 183 -20.52 19.13 -2.57
CA ARG A 183 -20.86 19.56 -1.22
C ARG A 183 -22.02 20.56 -1.16
N ASP A 184 -22.10 21.46 -2.11
CA ASP A 184 -23.12 22.52 -2.22
C ASP A 184 -24.27 22.18 -3.18
N TYR A 185 -24.37 20.93 -3.65
CA TYR A 185 -25.48 20.50 -4.47
C TYR A 185 -26.72 20.22 -3.62
N GLU A 186 -27.72 21.09 -3.68
CA GLU A 186 -28.89 21.09 -2.80
C GLU A 186 -29.69 19.77 -2.79
N LYS A 187 -29.60 18.97 -3.88
CA LYS A 187 -30.32 17.70 -3.98
C LYS A 187 -29.48 16.51 -3.50
N TRP A 188 -28.25 16.71 -3.05
CA TRP A 188 -27.54 15.69 -2.31
C TRP A 188 -27.91 15.81 -0.84
N GLU A 189 -28.79 14.91 -0.39
CA GLU A 189 -29.33 14.97 0.96
C GLU A 189 -28.20 14.99 2.00
N LYS A 190 -28.33 15.83 2.99
CA LYS A 190 -27.31 16.01 4.03
C LYS A 190 -26.94 14.70 4.72
N GLU A 191 -27.94 13.86 4.94
CA GLU A 191 -27.75 12.53 5.53
C GLU A 191 -26.91 11.61 4.63
N ASP A 192 -27.05 11.72 3.32
CA ASP A 192 -26.26 10.96 2.34
C ASP A 192 -24.82 11.46 2.32
N PHE A 193 -24.62 12.77 2.38
CA PHE A 193 -23.31 13.39 2.48
C PHE A 193 -22.57 12.93 3.75
N GLU A 194 -23.22 12.97 4.91
CA GLU A 194 -22.62 12.53 6.16
C GLU A 194 -22.34 11.00 6.17
N ARG A 195 -23.21 10.19 5.56
CA ARG A 195 -22.95 8.76 5.38
C ARG A 195 -21.76 8.51 4.45
N PHE A 196 -21.61 9.28 3.38
CA PHE A 196 -20.45 9.19 2.50
C PHE A 196 -19.16 9.55 3.26
N LYS A 197 -19.17 10.63 4.03
CA LYS A 197 -18.05 11.05 4.87
C LYS A 197 -17.65 9.95 5.85
N GLN A 198 -18.63 9.39 6.58
CA GLN A 198 -18.37 8.32 7.55
C GLN A 198 -17.84 7.05 6.87
N TRP A 199 -18.39 6.69 5.72
CA TRP A 199 -17.93 5.56 4.92
C TRP A 199 -16.48 5.71 4.45
N MET A 200 -16.05 6.90 4.05
CA MET A 200 -14.67 7.18 3.69
C MET A 200 -13.72 7.00 4.88
N ILE A 201 -14.19 7.31 6.08
CA ILE A 201 -13.43 7.10 7.33
C ILE A 201 -13.39 5.60 7.66
N ASP A 202 -14.53 4.93 7.70
CA ASP A 202 -14.63 3.57 8.22
C ASP A 202 -14.03 2.52 7.29
N VAL A 203 -14.11 2.72 5.98
CA VAL A 203 -13.69 1.75 4.97
C VAL A 203 -12.34 2.10 4.35
N TRP A 204 -12.16 3.33 3.92
CA TRP A 204 -11.00 3.73 3.13
C TRP A 204 -9.83 4.17 4.00
N PHE A 205 -10.11 5.01 5.02
CA PHE A 205 -9.05 5.48 5.91
C PHE A 205 -8.44 4.34 6.71
N THR A 206 -9.25 3.38 7.16
CA THR A 206 -8.75 2.20 7.86
C THR A 206 -7.73 1.42 7.05
N THR A 207 -7.99 1.24 5.73
CA THR A 207 -7.04 0.56 4.84
C THR A 207 -5.79 1.40 4.59
N ALA A 208 -5.95 2.72 4.39
CA ALA A 208 -4.81 3.62 4.19
C ALA A 208 -3.93 3.72 5.43
N GLN A 209 -4.54 3.85 6.62
CA GLN A 209 -3.82 3.92 7.89
C GLN A 209 -3.07 2.61 8.17
N ASP A 210 -3.73 1.46 8.01
CA ASP A 210 -3.10 0.15 8.18
C ASP A 210 -1.86 0.01 7.29
N PHE A 211 -1.96 0.42 6.03
CA PHE A 211 -0.82 0.41 5.14
C PHE A 211 0.29 1.36 5.59
N LEU A 212 -0.03 2.62 5.88
CA LEU A 212 0.99 3.61 6.26
C LEU A 212 1.74 3.19 7.53
N GLU A 213 1.05 2.59 8.49
CA GLU A 213 1.63 2.20 9.79
C GLU A 213 2.33 0.84 9.75
N ARG A 214 1.73 -0.15 9.13
CA ARG A 214 2.16 -1.54 9.22
C ARG A 214 2.62 -2.15 7.91
N ARG A 215 2.33 -1.50 6.77
CA ARG A 215 2.62 -2.07 5.44
C ARG A 215 2.10 -3.51 5.28
N HIS A 216 0.97 -3.85 5.91
CA HIS A 216 0.45 -5.21 6.02
C HIS A 216 1.41 -6.19 6.72
N ASP A 217 2.15 -5.71 7.71
CA ASP A 217 3.18 -6.46 8.43
C ASP A 217 4.35 -6.98 7.57
N THR A 218 4.41 -6.63 6.29
CA THR A 218 5.45 -7.16 5.37
C THR A 218 6.73 -6.34 5.35
N VAL A 219 6.69 -5.12 5.85
CA VAL A 219 7.71 -4.11 5.52
C VAL A 219 8.96 -4.18 6.37
N VAL A 220 8.81 -4.49 7.65
CA VAL A 220 9.93 -4.36 8.59
C VAL A 220 10.86 -5.57 8.52
N ARG A 221 10.36 -6.70 8.03
CA ARG A 221 11.07 -7.97 8.09
C ARG A 221 12.00 -8.26 6.91
N GLU A 222 11.82 -7.61 5.75
CA GLU A 222 12.34 -8.17 4.50
C GLU A 222 13.20 -7.25 3.63
N GLY A 223 13.62 -6.10 4.12
CA GLY A 223 14.47 -5.19 3.32
C GLY A 223 13.82 -4.55 2.10
N ASN A 224 12.58 -4.91 1.74
CA ASN A 224 11.83 -4.38 0.58
C ASN A 224 10.87 -3.24 0.94
N TRP A 225 10.88 -2.74 2.14
CA TRP A 225 10.01 -1.68 2.63
C TRP A 225 10.10 -0.38 1.82
N TYR A 226 11.23 -0.06 1.25
CA TYR A 226 11.43 1.10 0.40
C TYR A 226 10.56 1.09 -0.86
N HIS A 227 10.22 -0.06 -1.39
CA HIS A 227 9.27 -0.22 -2.49
C HIS A 227 7.92 0.43 -2.22
N TYR A 228 7.47 0.36 -0.98
CA TYR A 228 6.18 0.87 -0.54
C TYR A 228 6.18 2.37 -0.21
N HIS A 229 7.32 3.03 -0.15
CA HIS A 229 7.41 4.44 0.20
C HIS A 229 7.20 5.40 -0.97
N SER A 230 7.29 4.95 -2.20
CA SER A 230 7.01 5.74 -3.38
C SER A 230 5.51 5.90 -3.62
N ASN A 231 5.02 5.50 -4.79
CA ASN A 231 3.64 5.74 -5.17
C ASN A 231 2.59 5.11 -4.21
N TRP A 232 2.91 3.98 -3.57
CA TRP A 232 2.03 3.38 -2.57
C TRP A 232 1.86 4.27 -1.34
N GLY A 233 2.96 4.68 -0.74
CA GLY A 233 2.95 5.57 0.43
C GLY A 233 2.33 6.93 0.10
N LEU A 234 2.74 7.51 -1.03
CA LEU A 234 2.22 8.80 -1.50
C LEU A 234 0.74 8.79 -1.80
N GLY A 235 0.25 7.75 -2.46
CA GLY A 235 -1.17 7.63 -2.74
C GLY A 235 -2.00 7.61 -1.46
N ASN A 236 -1.58 6.80 -0.46
CA ASN A 236 -2.28 6.74 0.82
C ASN A 236 -2.16 8.06 1.61
N ALA A 237 -1.02 8.73 1.55
CA ALA A 237 -0.85 10.06 2.15
C ALA A 237 -1.72 11.12 1.45
N LEU A 238 -1.78 11.14 0.11
CA LEU A 238 -2.71 11.98 -0.65
C LEU A 238 -4.16 11.74 -0.25
N PHE A 239 -4.54 10.47 -0.09
CA PHE A 239 -5.89 10.13 0.36
C PHE A 239 -6.17 10.72 1.73
N CYS A 240 -5.22 10.61 2.68
CA CYS A 240 -5.37 11.19 4.02
C CYS A 240 -5.46 12.72 3.99
N VAL A 241 -4.60 13.40 3.22
CA VAL A 241 -4.69 14.85 3.01
C VAL A 241 -6.06 15.25 2.47
N SER A 242 -6.53 14.54 1.44
CA SER A 242 -7.83 14.81 0.82
C SER A 242 -8.99 14.57 1.78
N LEU A 243 -8.95 13.46 2.54
CA LEU A 243 -9.98 13.15 3.53
C LEU A 243 -10.00 14.16 4.67
N GLY A 244 -8.81 14.55 5.18
CA GLY A 244 -8.69 15.53 6.25
C GLY A 244 -9.35 16.86 5.89
N ILE A 245 -9.11 17.36 4.69
CA ILE A 245 -9.76 18.59 4.18
C ILE A 245 -11.26 18.34 3.98
N PHE A 246 -11.65 17.33 3.20
CA PHE A 246 -13.05 17.05 2.90
C PHE A 246 -13.93 16.88 4.13
N ALA A 247 -13.42 16.21 5.15
CA ALA A 247 -14.17 15.87 6.35
C ALA A 247 -14.03 16.89 7.48
N ASP A 248 -13.27 17.99 7.30
CA ASP A 248 -12.91 18.96 8.34
C ASP A 248 -12.19 18.30 9.54
N LEU A 249 -11.21 17.44 9.24
CA LEU A 249 -10.44 16.70 10.24
C LEU A 249 -8.95 17.08 10.16
N PRO A 250 -8.52 18.13 10.92
CA PRO A 250 -7.13 18.60 10.95
C PRO A 250 -6.12 17.48 11.22
N ASP A 251 -6.48 16.53 12.07
CA ASP A 251 -5.59 15.43 12.45
C ASP A 251 -5.30 14.48 11.29
N ILE A 252 -6.31 14.18 10.48
CA ILE A 252 -6.12 13.33 9.28
C ILE A 252 -5.32 14.08 8.21
N TYR A 253 -5.53 15.40 8.07
CA TYR A 253 -4.71 16.24 7.19
C TYR A 253 -3.23 16.19 7.61
N ASN A 254 -2.95 16.49 8.88
CA ASN A 254 -1.59 16.46 9.41
C ASN A 254 -0.96 15.06 9.31
N TYR A 255 -1.74 14.02 9.55
CA TYR A 255 -1.29 12.64 9.38
C TYR A 255 -0.82 12.39 7.94
N GLY A 256 -1.60 12.78 6.93
CA GLY A 256 -1.19 12.67 5.52
C GLY A 256 0.05 13.51 5.21
N MET A 257 0.09 14.76 5.66
CA MET A 257 1.23 15.65 5.46
C MET A 257 2.50 15.16 6.16
N TYR A 258 2.36 14.56 7.35
CA TYR A 258 3.47 13.92 8.04
C TYR A 258 4.12 12.81 7.21
N TRP A 259 3.32 11.94 6.61
CA TRP A 259 3.84 10.88 5.74
C TRP A 259 4.49 11.40 4.45
N ILE A 260 4.06 12.55 3.96
CA ILE A 260 4.69 13.21 2.81
C ILE A 260 6.02 13.86 3.22
N LYS A 261 6.06 14.52 4.38
CA LYS A 261 7.20 15.32 4.83
C LYS A 261 8.27 14.47 5.50
N GLU A 262 7.90 13.60 6.40
CA GLU A 262 8.85 12.83 7.22
C GLU A 262 8.55 11.34 7.29
N GLY A 263 7.36 10.95 7.72
CA GLY A 263 6.99 9.59 8.04
C GLY A 263 7.68 9.04 9.30
N PRO A 264 7.00 8.22 10.11
CA PRO A 264 7.57 7.57 11.26
C PRO A 264 8.62 6.53 10.86
N GLY A 265 9.70 6.47 11.62
CA GLY A 265 10.77 5.52 11.39
C GLY A 265 11.75 5.94 10.28
N ASN A 266 11.64 7.15 9.79
CA ASN A 266 12.55 7.73 8.82
C ASN A 266 14.02 7.58 9.26
N GLU A 267 14.31 7.91 10.51
CA GLU A 267 15.63 7.81 11.09
C GLU A 267 16.11 6.37 11.25
N SER A 268 15.25 5.46 11.66
CA SER A 268 15.60 4.05 11.89
C SER A 268 15.79 3.27 10.58
N LEU A 269 15.18 3.71 9.51
CA LEU A 269 15.24 3.04 8.22
C LEU A 269 16.55 3.30 7.47
N TYR A 270 17.28 4.36 7.82
CA TYR A 270 18.57 4.71 7.21
C TYR A 270 19.80 4.31 8.02
N VAL A 271 19.64 3.80 9.20
CA VAL A 271 20.74 3.50 10.13
C VAL A 271 21.33 2.09 9.98
N GLY A 272 20.81 1.26 9.08
CA GLY A 272 21.34 -0.10 8.85
C GLY A 272 22.41 -0.15 7.78
N ASP A 273 23.48 -0.93 8.05
CA ASP A 273 24.57 -1.19 7.10
C ASP A 273 24.13 -1.83 5.77
N SER A 274 22.93 -2.36 5.72
CA SER A 274 22.31 -3.00 4.55
C SER A 274 21.63 -2.01 3.59
N HIS A 275 21.54 -0.72 3.92
CA HIS A 275 20.91 0.25 3.06
C HIS A 275 21.92 0.82 2.05
N PRO A 276 21.69 0.67 0.72
CA PRO A 276 22.69 1.05 -0.28
C PRO A 276 22.90 2.56 -0.41
N VAL A 277 22.02 3.37 0.17
CA VAL A 277 22.10 4.83 0.07
C VAL A 277 22.08 5.44 1.46
N LYS A 278 23.25 5.90 1.88
CA LYS A 278 23.42 6.61 3.15
C LYS A 278 23.16 8.11 2.98
N GLN A 279 22.92 8.79 4.07
CA GLN A 279 22.76 10.23 4.13
C GLN A 279 23.94 11.00 3.50
N ASP A 280 25.16 10.47 3.64
CA ASP A 280 26.38 10.99 3.03
C ASP A 280 26.43 10.88 1.49
N GLN A 281 25.48 10.17 0.88
CA GLN A 281 25.32 10.07 -0.58
C GLN A 281 24.26 11.03 -1.14
N GLY A 282 23.85 12.04 -0.39
CA GLY A 282 22.90 13.07 -0.83
C GLY A 282 21.44 12.67 -0.72
N MET A 283 21.13 11.65 0.05
CA MET A 283 19.75 11.25 0.32
C MET A 283 19.05 12.24 1.24
N CYS A 284 17.86 12.66 0.87
CA CYS A 284 17.07 13.53 1.70
C CYS A 284 16.21 12.74 2.69
N GLY A 285 16.23 13.19 3.94
CA GLY A 285 15.39 12.64 5.00
C GLY A 285 13.89 12.91 4.82
N TYR A 286 13.53 13.87 3.97
CA TYR A 286 12.15 14.31 3.75
C TYR A 286 11.60 13.76 2.46
N GLY A 287 10.30 13.49 2.46
CA GLY A 287 9.65 13.00 1.25
C GLY A 287 10.16 11.63 0.80
N TRP A 288 10.43 10.82 1.78
CA TRP A 288 10.86 9.44 1.67
C TRP A 288 10.37 8.73 0.45
N GLY A 289 11.24 8.21 -0.29
CA GLY A 289 10.88 7.57 -1.51
C GLY A 289 10.44 8.51 -2.61
N LEU A 290 10.42 9.82 -2.37
CA LEU A 290 10.03 10.80 -3.36
C LEU A 290 11.21 11.29 -4.17
N ILE A 291 12.06 12.06 -3.53
CA ILE A 291 13.09 12.88 -4.16
C ILE A 291 14.38 12.71 -3.37
N PRO A 292 14.97 11.50 -3.38
CA PRO A 292 16.09 11.22 -2.49
C PRO A 292 17.41 11.83 -2.93
N TRP A 293 17.58 12.23 -4.19
CA TRP A 293 18.88 12.67 -4.69
C TRP A 293 18.82 14.01 -5.38
N PHE A 294 19.77 14.85 -4.98
CA PHE A 294 20.07 16.14 -5.58
C PHE A 294 21.22 16.00 -6.58
N HIS A 295 21.09 16.65 -7.71
CA HIS A 295 22.12 16.77 -8.73
C HIS A 295 22.35 18.22 -9.10
N GLU A 296 23.56 18.74 -8.91
CA GLU A 296 23.95 19.98 -9.56
C GLU A 296 23.97 19.77 -11.07
N ASP A 297 23.15 20.48 -11.82
CA ASP A 297 23.02 20.31 -13.25
C ASP A 297 22.59 21.62 -13.92
N THR A 298 23.51 22.22 -14.69
CA THR A 298 23.26 23.48 -15.41
C THR A 298 22.28 23.36 -16.56
N ARG A 299 21.88 22.15 -16.93
CA ARG A 299 20.82 21.91 -17.93
C ARG A 299 19.43 22.10 -17.30
N GLY A 300 19.30 21.90 -16.01
CA GLY A 300 18.09 22.23 -15.27
C GLY A 300 17.88 23.74 -15.22
N PRO A 301 16.66 24.24 -15.33
CA PRO A 301 16.37 25.67 -15.35
C PRO A 301 16.78 26.40 -14.07
N PHE A 302 17.02 25.66 -12.99
CA PHE A 302 17.43 26.17 -11.68
C PHE A 302 18.91 25.94 -11.37
N GLY A 303 19.66 25.30 -12.27
CA GLY A 303 21.04 24.84 -12.03
C GLY A 303 21.12 23.54 -11.23
N TYR A 304 20.00 22.88 -10.99
CA TYR A 304 19.91 21.60 -10.31
C TYR A 304 18.71 20.78 -10.81
N LEU A 305 18.74 19.48 -10.50
CA LEU A 305 17.69 18.50 -10.73
C LEU A 305 17.57 17.60 -9.50
N ASN A 306 16.38 17.06 -9.25
CA ASN A 306 16.14 16.13 -8.16
C ASN A 306 15.60 14.80 -8.68
N GLN A 307 16.31 13.72 -8.37
CA GLN A 307 15.95 12.39 -8.86
C GLN A 307 14.88 11.74 -8.00
N MET A 308 13.84 11.22 -8.66
CA MET A 308 12.79 10.43 -8.01
C MET A 308 13.28 9.02 -7.66
N GLN A 309 12.77 8.47 -6.58
CA GLN A 309 13.12 7.14 -6.08
C GLN A 309 12.96 6.03 -7.15
N GLU A 310 11.86 6.00 -7.86
CA GLU A 310 11.55 4.95 -8.84
C GLU A 310 12.03 5.26 -10.25
N SER A 311 12.89 6.26 -10.45
CA SER A 311 13.44 6.61 -11.78
C SER A 311 14.19 5.45 -12.43
N GLY A 312 14.79 4.57 -11.65
CA GLY A 312 15.47 3.35 -12.13
C GLY A 312 14.56 2.15 -12.34
N ARG A 313 13.34 2.15 -11.77
CA ARG A 313 12.38 1.07 -11.92
C ARG A 313 11.66 1.14 -13.27
N ASP A 314 10.86 2.17 -13.47
CA ASP A 314 10.20 2.51 -14.72
C ASP A 314 9.60 3.91 -14.66
N GLN A 315 9.36 4.52 -15.82
CA GLN A 315 8.87 5.88 -15.91
C GLN A 315 7.37 6.00 -15.59
N GLY A 316 6.63 4.91 -15.72
CA GLY A 316 5.23 4.86 -15.33
C GLY A 316 5.05 5.11 -13.83
N HIS A 317 5.86 4.44 -12.99
CA HIS A 317 5.84 4.62 -11.54
C HIS A 317 6.43 5.97 -11.11
N ALA A 318 7.54 6.42 -11.73
CA ALA A 318 8.12 7.72 -11.41
C ALA A 318 7.13 8.86 -11.68
N MET A 319 6.46 8.87 -12.84
CA MET A 319 5.42 9.85 -13.14
C MET A 319 4.17 9.68 -12.28
N ALA A 320 3.79 8.45 -11.93
CA ALA A 320 2.66 8.21 -11.04
C ALA A 320 2.91 8.82 -9.66
N ALA A 321 4.07 8.56 -9.07
CA ALA A 321 4.46 9.12 -7.78
C ALA A 321 4.47 10.64 -7.81
N LEU A 322 5.08 11.23 -8.84
CA LEU A 322 5.14 12.68 -9.02
C LEU A 322 3.74 13.31 -9.12
N GLY A 323 2.84 12.70 -9.89
CA GLY A 323 1.46 13.18 -10.03
C GLY A 323 0.66 13.08 -8.72
N LEU A 324 0.78 11.98 -7.96
CA LEU A 324 0.12 11.84 -6.67
C LEU A 324 0.61 12.88 -5.66
N LEU A 325 1.92 13.13 -5.64
CA LEU A 325 2.50 14.19 -4.83
C LEU A 325 1.91 15.56 -5.19
N SER A 326 1.90 15.92 -6.48
CA SER A 326 1.38 17.21 -6.92
C SER A 326 -0.07 17.46 -6.49
N TYR A 327 -0.89 16.41 -6.47
CA TYR A 327 -2.28 16.51 -6.03
C TYR A 327 -2.41 16.76 -4.53
N ALA A 328 -1.58 16.13 -3.71
CA ALA A 328 -1.54 16.41 -2.29
C ALA A 328 -1.12 17.86 -2.01
N LEU A 329 -0.05 18.31 -2.69
CA LEU A 329 0.48 19.66 -2.53
C LEU A 329 -0.47 20.73 -3.08
N GLN A 330 -1.19 20.46 -4.18
CA GLN A 330 -2.21 21.38 -4.69
C GLN A 330 -3.37 21.52 -3.71
N SER A 331 -3.80 20.42 -3.09
CA SER A 331 -4.84 20.46 -2.07
C SER A 331 -4.39 21.25 -0.84
N ALA A 332 -3.14 21.08 -0.40
CA ALA A 332 -2.55 21.87 0.67
C ALA A 332 -2.46 23.37 0.29
N TYR A 333 -2.02 23.69 -0.92
CA TYR A 333 -1.93 25.05 -1.44
C TYR A 333 -3.30 25.76 -1.44
N ASN A 334 -4.36 25.07 -1.86
CA ASN A 334 -5.71 25.63 -1.86
C ASN A 334 -6.22 25.94 -0.44
N GLN A 335 -5.63 25.30 0.57
CA GLN A 335 -5.88 25.62 1.98
C GLN A 335 -5.02 26.75 2.51
N GLY A 336 -4.02 27.20 1.76
CA GLY A 336 -3.05 28.22 2.18
C GLY A 336 -1.78 27.61 2.83
N ASP A 337 -1.53 26.32 2.70
CA ASP A 337 -0.27 25.70 3.08
C ASP A 337 0.69 25.69 1.89
N ASN A 338 1.81 26.40 2.01
CA ASN A 338 2.83 26.49 0.96
C ASN A 338 3.70 25.25 0.85
N ALA A 339 3.11 24.06 0.97
CA ALA A 339 3.83 22.80 0.98
C ALA A 339 4.64 22.53 -0.30
N PHE A 340 4.27 23.09 -1.45
CA PHE A 340 5.09 23.03 -2.67
C PHE A 340 6.49 23.63 -2.50
N CYS A 341 6.61 24.66 -1.65
CA CYS A 341 7.86 25.37 -1.38
C CYS A 341 8.44 25.07 0.01
N ASN A 342 7.67 24.40 0.87
CA ASN A 342 8.05 24.09 2.25
C ASN A 342 8.33 22.59 2.49
N LEU A 343 8.41 21.78 1.43
CA LEU A 343 9.04 20.46 1.51
C LEU A 343 10.56 20.70 1.52
N TYR A 344 11.05 20.99 2.71
CA TYR A 344 12.44 21.36 2.92
C TYR A 344 13.30 20.12 3.13
N ASN A 345 14.42 20.06 2.42
CA ASN A 345 15.46 19.08 2.67
C ASN A 345 16.73 19.79 3.19
N PRO A 346 17.09 19.59 4.45
CA PRO A 346 18.26 20.24 5.03
C PRO A 346 19.60 19.81 4.41
N LEU A 347 19.63 18.69 3.70
CA LEU A 347 20.81 18.18 3.02
C LEU A 347 21.01 18.80 1.63
N ILE A 348 20.02 19.49 1.08
CA ILE A 348 20.11 20.20 -0.18
C ILE A 348 20.35 21.68 0.09
N PRO A 349 21.46 22.27 -0.40
CA PRO A 349 21.81 23.65 -0.10
C PRO A 349 20.81 24.67 -0.64
N GLY A 350 20.50 25.69 0.17
CA GLY A 350 19.80 26.89 -0.25
C GLY A 350 18.41 26.68 -0.84
N GLU A 351 18.05 27.44 -1.86
CA GLU A 351 16.72 27.39 -2.50
C GLU A 351 16.38 26.05 -3.13
N ALA A 352 17.38 25.27 -3.53
CA ALA A 352 17.16 23.93 -4.11
C ALA A 352 16.47 22.97 -3.13
N GLY A 353 16.72 23.13 -1.84
CA GLY A 353 16.05 22.35 -0.79
C GLY A 353 14.59 22.70 -0.63
N GLN A 354 14.20 23.95 -0.90
CA GLN A 354 12.82 24.42 -0.81
C GLN A 354 12.01 24.15 -2.08
N THR A 355 12.68 23.99 -3.22
CA THR A 355 12.03 23.79 -4.51
C THR A 355 12.34 22.41 -5.11
N MET A 356 12.62 21.44 -4.24
CA MET A 356 13.00 20.11 -4.68
C MET A 356 11.92 19.42 -5.53
N VAL A 357 10.66 19.76 -5.36
CA VAL A 357 9.55 19.21 -6.16
C VAL A 357 9.61 19.74 -7.60
N ALA A 358 9.94 21.04 -7.78
CA ALA A 358 10.17 21.62 -9.11
C ALA A 358 11.33 20.91 -9.83
N GLY A 359 12.46 20.73 -9.11
CA GLY A 359 13.61 19.99 -9.63
C GLY A 359 13.29 18.54 -9.99
N ALA A 360 12.41 17.88 -9.24
CA ALA A 360 11.97 16.52 -9.54
C ALA A 360 11.04 16.47 -10.77
N ALA A 361 10.13 17.43 -10.89
CA ALA A 361 9.27 17.54 -12.05
C ALA A 361 10.08 17.77 -13.32
N GLU A 362 11.07 18.68 -13.27
CA GLU A 362 11.98 18.92 -14.39
C GLU A 362 12.86 17.71 -14.72
N TYR A 363 13.35 16.99 -13.70
CA TYR A 363 14.11 15.76 -13.89
C TYR A 363 13.32 14.69 -14.65
N VAL A 364 12.13 14.40 -14.18
CA VAL A 364 11.26 13.38 -14.79
C VAL A 364 10.82 13.83 -16.20
N ALA A 365 10.49 15.12 -16.37
CA ALA A 365 10.12 15.67 -17.67
C ALA A 365 11.30 15.65 -18.66
N MET A 366 12.51 16.02 -18.22
CA MET A 366 13.72 15.98 -19.02
C MET A 366 13.96 14.61 -19.63
N TYR A 367 13.85 13.56 -18.81
CA TYR A 367 14.01 12.20 -19.30
C TYR A 367 12.89 11.78 -20.26
N ASN A 368 11.66 12.14 -19.95
CA ASN A 368 10.48 11.65 -20.67
C ASN A 368 10.16 12.45 -21.96
N CYS A 369 10.62 13.68 -22.10
CA CYS A 369 10.40 14.46 -23.33
C CYS A 369 11.23 13.98 -24.53
N ASN A 370 12.14 13.02 -24.36
CA ASN A 370 12.99 12.42 -25.39
C ASN A 370 13.86 13.43 -26.18
N GLN A 371 14.18 14.57 -25.58
CA GLN A 371 14.97 15.63 -26.20
C GLN A 371 16.39 15.75 -25.64
N VAL A 372 16.70 14.98 -24.59
CA VAL A 372 18.01 14.89 -23.96
C VAL A 372 18.50 13.45 -24.06
N ASP A 373 19.77 13.25 -24.35
CA ASP A 373 20.35 11.91 -24.34
C ASP A 373 20.29 11.34 -22.92
N PRO A 374 19.74 10.14 -22.73
CA PRO A 374 19.70 9.50 -21.41
C PRO A 374 21.07 9.39 -20.74
N ALA A 375 22.15 9.25 -21.52
CA ALA A 375 23.49 9.17 -20.99
C ALA A 375 23.98 10.47 -20.36
N ASP A 376 23.36 11.59 -20.75
CA ASP A 376 23.70 12.91 -20.20
C ASP A 376 22.89 13.27 -18.94
N ILE A 377 21.84 12.51 -18.60
CA ILE A 377 21.02 12.79 -17.43
C ILE A 377 21.66 12.15 -16.20
N PRO A 378 21.94 12.92 -15.15
CA PRO A 378 22.57 12.37 -13.95
C PRO A 378 21.69 11.35 -13.27
N TYR A 379 22.30 10.30 -12.75
CA TYR A 379 21.59 9.25 -12.02
C TYR A 379 22.44 8.75 -10.85
N THR A 380 21.89 8.83 -9.65
CA THR A 380 22.46 8.17 -8.49
C THR A 380 21.85 6.78 -8.37
N GLN A 381 22.71 5.78 -8.38
CA GLN A 381 22.31 4.39 -8.30
C GLN A 381 21.71 4.09 -6.92
N ASN A 382 20.59 3.46 -6.94
CA ASN A 382 19.90 2.92 -5.77
C ASN A 382 19.69 1.42 -5.94
N TRP A 383 18.78 0.80 -5.18
CA TRP A 383 18.41 -0.61 -5.37
C TRP A 383 17.83 -0.94 -6.77
N TRP A 384 17.43 0.04 -7.57
CA TRP A 384 17.07 -0.12 -8.97
C TRP A 384 18.35 -0.05 -9.82
N MET A 385 19.00 -1.18 -9.98
CA MET A 385 20.39 -1.35 -10.39
C MET A 385 20.71 -1.05 -11.84
N GLY A 386 19.92 -0.47 -12.64
CA GLY A 386 20.18 -0.38 -14.08
C GLY A 386 20.43 1.04 -14.62
N GLY A 387 20.46 2.05 -13.79
CA GLY A 387 20.38 3.44 -14.22
C GLY A 387 18.94 3.85 -14.50
N LEU A 388 18.75 4.97 -15.17
CA LEU A 388 17.42 5.42 -15.59
C LEU A 388 16.73 4.37 -16.46
N SER A 389 15.55 3.95 -16.03
CA SER A 389 14.80 2.92 -16.75
C SER A 389 14.14 3.48 -18.01
N GLY A 390 14.37 2.81 -19.14
CA GLY A 390 13.66 3.13 -20.39
C GLY A 390 12.22 2.60 -20.44
N THR A 391 11.80 1.75 -19.50
CA THR A 391 10.45 1.21 -19.47
C THR A 391 9.43 2.31 -19.20
N GLY A 392 8.44 2.44 -20.09
CA GLY A 392 7.42 3.48 -19.99
C GLY A 392 7.92 4.90 -20.26
N ARG A 393 9.11 5.08 -20.82
CA ARG A 393 9.65 6.40 -21.19
C ARG A 393 8.75 7.10 -22.20
N GLY A 394 8.47 8.38 -21.97
CA GLY A 394 7.57 9.19 -22.80
C GLY A 394 6.11 8.79 -22.70
N GLN A 395 5.73 7.98 -21.70
CA GLN A 395 4.34 7.58 -21.46
C GLN A 395 3.44 8.81 -21.30
N TRP A 396 2.28 8.77 -21.95
CA TRP A 396 1.29 9.81 -21.78
C TRP A 396 0.73 9.80 -20.35
N ARG A 397 0.91 10.91 -19.62
CA ARG A 397 0.29 11.13 -18.30
C ARG A 397 -0.12 12.58 -18.14
N PRO A 398 -1.34 12.86 -17.64
CA PRO A 398 -1.88 14.23 -17.55
C PRO A 398 -1.51 14.86 -16.19
N ILE A 399 -0.24 15.19 -15.98
CA ILE A 399 0.27 15.68 -14.68
C ILE A 399 1.10 16.97 -14.80
N TRP A 400 1.45 17.39 -15.99
CA TRP A 400 2.47 18.41 -16.22
C TRP A 400 1.94 19.83 -16.04
N GLN A 401 0.68 20.05 -16.43
CA GLN A 401 0.09 21.38 -16.39
C GLN A 401 0.00 21.94 -14.97
N LEU A 402 -0.20 21.08 -13.98
CA LEU A 402 -0.24 21.49 -12.58
C LEU A 402 1.10 22.07 -12.10
N PHE A 403 2.23 21.44 -12.45
CA PHE A 403 3.56 21.96 -12.12
C PHE A 403 3.85 23.27 -12.84
N ILE A 404 3.53 23.37 -14.13
CA ILE A 404 3.64 24.60 -14.90
C ILE A 404 2.82 25.70 -14.25
N ASN A 405 1.58 25.39 -13.89
CA ASN A 405 0.70 26.36 -13.25
C ASN A 405 1.25 26.86 -11.91
N HIS A 406 1.68 25.95 -11.06
CA HIS A 406 2.18 26.36 -9.75
C HIS A 406 3.51 27.11 -9.86
N TYR A 407 4.53 26.49 -10.43
CA TYR A 407 5.87 27.07 -10.41
C TYR A 407 6.05 28.20 -11.45
N GLN A 408 5.60 28.01 -12.68
CA GLN A 408 5.79 29.02 -13.71
C GLN A 408 4.75 30.13 -13.64
N ASN A 409 3.45 29.79 -13.57
CA ASN A 409 2.41 30.83 -13.65
C ASN A 409 2.25 31.59 -12.34
N ARG A 410 2.26 30.89 -11.19
CA ARG A 410 2.04 31.51 -9.88
C ARG A 410 3.33 32.06 -9.25
N MET A 411 4.46 31.36 -9.43
CA MET A 411 5.72 31.65 -8.76
C MET A 411 6.76 32.33 -9.65
N GLY A 412 6.52 32.39 -10.96
CA GLY A 412 7.47 32.97 -11.93
C GLY A 412 8.75 32.15 -12.11
N MET A 413 8.76 30.88 -11.73
CA MET A 413 9.90 29.98 -11.90
C MET A 413 9.81 29.26 -13.25
N PRO A 414 10.89 29.19 -14.04
CA PRO A 414 10.83 28.54 -15.35
C PRO A 414 10.67 27.01 -15.19
N MET A 415 9.71 26.43 -15.93
CA MET A 415 9.48 24.98 -16.00
C MET A 415 9.70 24.50 -17.45
N GLU A 416 10.96 24.45 -17.84
CA GLU A 416 11.35 24.23 -19.23
C GLU A 416 10.96 22.84 -19.74
N TYR A 417 11.38 21.79 -19.05
CA TYR A 417 11.13 20.42 -19.50
C TYR A 417 9.69 19.98 -19.25
N CYS A 418 9.07 20.43 -18.17
CA CYS A 418 7.62 20.24 -17.97
C CYS A 418 6.82 20.88 -19.11
N THR A 419 7.18 22.08 -19.56
CA THR A 419 6.57 22.76 -20.72
C THR A 419 6.78 21.97 -22.01
N ARG A 420 7.95 21.39 -22.22
CA ARG A 420 8.22 20.53 -23.37
C ARG A 420 7.38 19.25 -23.32
N MET A 421 7.31 18.62 -22.15
CA MET A 421 6.53 17.41 -21.96
C MET A 421 5.02 17.68 -22.10
N SER A 422 4.51 18.79 -21.56
CA SER A 422 3.12 19.22 -21.73
C SER A 422 2.74 19.41 -23.22
N LYS A 423 3.66 19.97 -24.03
CA LYS A 423 3.44 20.08 -25.49
C LYS A 423 3.35 18.72 -26.19
N ILE A 424 4.10 17.72 -25.73
CA ILE A 424 4.05 16.35 -26.26
C ILE A 424 2.74 15.68 -25.85
N VAL A 425 2.32 15.84 -24.59
CA VAL A 425 1.07 15.31 -24.07
C VAL A 425 -0.16 15.97 -24.72
N GLY A 426 -0.04 17.27 -25.04
CA GLY A 426 -1.13 18.06 -25.59
C GLY A 426 -2.15 18.42 -24.51
N ILE A 427 -3.45 18.34 -24.83
CA ILE A 427 -4.51 18.58 -23.84
C ILE A 427 -4.55 17.42 -22.85
N GLU A 428 -4.35 17.73 -21.60
CA GLU A 428 -4.49 16.76 -20.51
C GLU A 428 -5.94 16.39 -20.31
N ALA A 429 -6.34 15.23 -20.86
CA ALA A 429 -7.64 14.60 -20.60
C ALA A 429 -7.62 13.78 -19.33
N GLY A 430 -8.77 13.32 -18.91
CA GLY A 430 -8.88 12.44 -17.73
C GLY A 430 -8.99 10.98 -18.13
N GLY A 431 -8.22 10.13 -17.47
CA GLY A 431 -8.35 8.69 -17.55
C GLY A 431 -8.12 8.04 -18.92
N GLY A 432 -7.84 6.77 -18.90
CA GLY A 432 -7.60 5.98 -20.09
C GLY A 432 -6.40 5.06 -19.89
N SER A 433 -5.87 4.52 -20.96
CA SER A 433 -4.63 3.76 -20.92
C SER A 433 -3.44 4.71 -21.00
N TYR A 434 -2.61 4.73 -19.98
CA TYR A 434 -1.34 5.47 -20.00
C TYR A 434 -0.17 4.64 -20.52
N GLY A 435 -0.41 3.34 -20.82
CA GLY A 435 0.61 2.40 -21.28
C GLY A 435 1.05 1.44 -20.17
N THR A 436 2.28 0.93 -20.27
CA THR A 436 2.85 -0.05 -19.33
C THR A 436 2.85 0.46 -17.89
N ASN A 437 2.54 -0.40 -16.93
CA ASN A 437 2.52 -0.10 -15.50
C ASN A 437 1.55 1.03 -15.13
N SER A 438 0.34 1.00 -15.66
CA SER A 438 -0.70 1.97 -15.40
C SER A 438 -2.05 1.30 -15.17
N GLY A 439 -2.76 1.74 -14.13
CA GLY A 439 -4.18 1.39 -13.91
C GLY A 439 -5.14 2.06 -14.88
N GLY A 440 -4.67 3.01 -15.68
CA GLY A 440 -5.46 3.71 -16.70
C GLY A 440 -6.24 4.92 -16.19
N PHE A 441 -6.48 5.04 -14.89
CA PHE A 441 -7.15 6.18 -14.25
C PHE A 441 -6.38 6.66 -13.01
N ASP A 442 -5.07 6.48 -12.98
CA ASP A 442 -4.24 6.83 -11.83
C ASP A 442 -4.31 8.33 -11.48
N HIS A 443 -4.61 9.17 -12.46
CA HIS A 443 -4.69 10.62 -12.32
C HIS A 443 -6.09 11.13 -12.69
N THR A 444 -6.55 12.16 -11.99
CA THR A 444 -7.80 12.85 -12.30
C THR A 444 -7.77 13.52 -13.67
N GLY A 445 -6.60 14.02 -14.09
CA GLY A 445 -6.39 14.68 -15.38
C GLY A 445 -7.03 16.07 -15.46
N PHE A 446 -7.33 16.49 -16.69
CA PHE A 446 -7.92 17.80 -17.05
C PHE A 446 -7.07 19.01 -16.62
N GLY A 447 -5.76 18.85 -16.43
CA GLY A 447 -4.88 19.91 -15.97
C GLY A 447 -4.89 21.12 -16.88
N THR A 448 -4.97 20.95 -18.21
CA THR A 448 -5.04 22.05 -19.19
C THR A 448 -6.29 22.92 -18.99
N LEU A 449 -7.39 22.32 -18.56
CA LEU A 449 -8.63 23.05 -18.25
C LEU A 449 -8.54 23.71 -16.88
N MET A 450 -8.10 22.95 -15.90
CA MET A 450 -8.26 23.30 -14.48
C MET A 450 -7.09 24.11 -13.92
N HIS A 451 -5.87 23.93 -14.43
CA HIS A 451 -4.64 24.54 -13.95
C HIS A 451 -4.03 25.44 -15.03
N ALA A 452 -4.62 26.60 -15.24
CA ALA A 452 -4.25 27.52 -16.28
C ALA A 452 -4.35 29.00 -15.81
N ASP A 453 -3.75 29.30 -14.66
CA ASP A 453 -3.66 30.67 -14.17
C ASP A 453 -2.83 31.54 -15.14
N GLU A 454 -3.10 32.82 -15.16
CA GLU A 454 -2.26 33.77 -15.88
C GLU A 454 -0.87 33.82 -15.24
N ALA A 455 0.16 33.89 -16.07
CA ALA A 455 1.52 34.01 -15.60
C ALA A 455 1.70 35.27 -14.74
N VAL A 456 2.29 35.11 -13.57
CA VAL A 456 2.60 36.20 -12.65
C VAL A 456 3.68 37.10 -13.25
N THR A 457 3.59 38.39 -12.99
CA THR A 457 4.67 39.36 -13.22
C THR A 457 5.39 39.65 -11.90
N GLU A 458 6.62 40.19 -11.95
CA GLU A 458 7.37 40.54 -10.74
C GLU A 458 6.58 41.46 -9.80
N GLU A 459 5.72 42.36 -10.35
CA GLU A 459 4.87 43.26 -9.59
C GLU A 459 3.67 42.55 -8.94
N ARG A 460 3.35 41.34 -9.35
CA ARG A 460 2.24 40.54 -8.83
C ARG A 460 2.68 39.26 -8.14
N LYS A 461 3.99 39.07 -7.97
CA LYS A 461 4.57 37.87 -7.38
C LYS A 461 4.21 37.75 -5.88
N PRO A 462 3.63 36.65 -5.44
CA PRO A 462 3.37 36.42 -4.04
C PRO A 462 4.66 36.12 -3.29
N THR A 463 4.71 36.52 -2.02
CA THR A 463 5.80 36.14 -1.11
C THR A 463 5.54 34.75 -0.55
N VAL A 464 6.50 33.85 -0.65
CA VAL A 464 6.41 32.50 -0.05
C VAL A 464 6.73 32.60 1.43
N LEU A 465 5.75 32.29 2.26
CA LEU A 465 5.88 32.31 3.71
C LEU A 465 6.31 30.93 4.21
N SER A 466 7.32 30.89 5.08
CA SER A 466 7.78 29.66 5.72
C SER A 466 7.18 29.55 7.12
N PRO A 467 6.39 28.50 7.42
CA PRO A 467 5.76 28.35 8.73
C PRO A 467 6.75 27.87 9.79
N GLU A 468 6.67 28.44 10.98
CA GLU A 468 7.37 27.96 12.17
C GLU A 468 6.41 27.84 13.34
N ILE A 469 6.58 26.78 14.13
CA ILE A 469 5.89 26.58 15.40
C ILE A 469 6.92 26.56 16.50
N VAL A 470 6.75 27.43 17.49
CA VAL A 470 7.61 27.49 18.67
C VAL A 470 6.91 26.80 19.84
N GLN A 471 7.57 25.85 20.45
CA GLN A 471 7.14 25.17 21.66
C GLN A 471 8.28 25.18 22.67
N ASP A 472 8.00 25.57 23.92
CA ASP A 472 9.01 25.65 25.02
C ASP A 472 10.26 26.47 24.64
N GLY A 473 10.08 27.52 23.83
CA GLY A 473 11.14 28.40 23.36
C GLY A 473 11.98 27.86 22.21
N ALA A 474 11.73 26.65 21.73
CA ALA A 474 12.40 26.05 20.59
C ALA A 474 11.49 26.07 19.35
N VAL A 475 12.07 26.41 18.19
CA VAL A 475 11.42 26.23 16.90
C VAL A 475 11.34 24.76 16.61
N ARG A 476 10.14 24.27 16.40
CA ARG A 476 9.94 22.92 15.88
C ARG A 476 9.74 23.00 14.39
N PRO A 477 10.39 22.14 13.62
CA PRO A 477 10.04 21.97 12.22
C PRO A 477 8.53 21.70 12.10
N TYR A 478 7.86 22.41 11.21
CA TYR A 478 6.41 22.22 11.01
C TYR A 478 6.05 20.77 10.64
N ALA A 479 6.95 20.10 9.94
CA ALA A 479 6.84 18.71 9.56
C ALA A 479 6.83 17.71 10.74
N GLU A 480 7.49 18.02 11.85
CA GLU A 480 7.57 17.12 13.02
C GLU A 480 6.31 17.17 13.91
N MET A 481 5.39 18.07 13.63
CA MET A 481 4.22 18.24 14.49
C MET A 481 3.07 17.35 14.04
N LYS A 482 3.12 16.09 14.41
CA LYS A 482 2.00 15.16 14.22
C LYS A 482 0.80 15.58 15.06
N GLU A 483 1.04 15.64 16.35
CA GLU A 483 0.05 16.02 17.36
C GLU A 483 0.76 16.63 18.56
N VAL A 484 0.03 17.48 19.27
CA VAL A 484 0.47 18.06 20.55
C VAL A 484 -0.48 17.64 21.66
N LYS A 485 0.03 17.63 22.89
CA LYS A 485 -0.80 17.36 24.05
C LYS A 485 -1.79 18.52 24.26
N LYS A 486 -3.03 18.21 24.63
CA LYS A 486 -4.03 19.22 24.99
C LYS A 486 -3.50 20.17 26.07
N GLY A 487 -3.71 21.46 25.84
CA GLY A 487 -3.24 22.51 26.73
C GLY A 487 -1.78 22.94 26.50
N THR A 488 -1.11 22.45 25.45
CA THR A 488 0.25 22.86 25.10
C THR A 488 0.26 24.31 24.60
N PRO A 489 1.08 25.20 25.19
CA PRO A 489 1.29 26.53 24.64
C PRO A 489 2.17 26.46 23.40
N LEU A 490 1.77 27.17 22.35
CA LEU A 490 2.49 27.25 21.08
C LEU A 490 2.52 28.70 20.61
N THR A 491 3.60 29.08 19.92
CA THR A 491 3.63 30.29 19.12
C THR A 491 3.68 29.93 17.64
N LEU A 492 2.69 30.34 16.88
CA LEU A 492 2.63 30.20 15.43
C LEU A 492 3.21 31.46 14.80
N ARG A 493 4.13 31.31 13.85
CA ARG A 493 4.67 32.45 13.10
C ARG A 493 5.12 32.01 11.70
N ALA A 494 5.22 32.99 10.79
CA ALA A 494 5.83 32.77 9.49
C ALA A 494 7.08 33.62 9.32
N VAL A 495 8.03 33.09 8.58
CA VAL A 495 9.30 33.73 8.22
C VAL A 495 9.25 34.14 6.77
N LEU A 496 9.75 35.34 6.48
CA LEU A 496 9.91 35.83 5.11
C LEU A 496 11.16 35.22 4.47
N PRO A 497 11.17 35.06 3.16
CA PRO A 497 12.39 34.67 2.43
C PRO A 497 13.52 35.68 2.66
N ASP A 498 14.76 35.21 2.56
CA ASP A 498 15.94 36.08 2.63
C ASP A 498 15.88 37.20 1.59
N GLY A 499 16.11 38.44 2.04
CA GLY A 499 16.05 39.60 1.19
C GLY A 499 14.67 40.25 0.99
N GLU A 500 13.60 39.61 1.44
CA GLU A 500 12.27 40.19 1.43
C GLU A 500 12.15 41.29 2.48
N THR A 501 11.55 42.42 2.12
CA THR A 501 11.32 43.55 3.06
C THR A 501 10.03 43.32 3.84
N ASP A 502 10.14 43.19 5.17
CA ASP A 502 8.96 43.13 6.01
C ASP A 502 8.19 44.47 5.99
N THR A 503 6.98 44.44 5.46
CA THR A 503 6.10 45.61 5.39
C THR A 503 5.37 45.84 6.71
N GLY A 504 5.40 44.90 7.65
CA GLY A 504 4.57 44.92 8.86
C GLY A 504 3.07 44.65 8.60
N ASN A 505 2.66 44.36 7.38
CA ASN A 505 1.26 44.12 7.00
C ASN A 505 0.88 42.64 7.18
N TRP A 506 0.86 42.22 8.44
CA TRP A 506 0.48 40.88 8.85
C TRP A 506 -0.92 40.88 9.46
N GLU A 507 -1.71 39.88 9.10
CA GLU A 507 -3.09 39.76 9.58
C GLU A 507 -3.50 38.27 9.68
N TRP A 508 -3.96 37.85 10.83
CA TRP A 508 -4.58 36.53 11.02
C TRP A 508 -6.02 36.55 10.51
N GLU A 509 -6.55 35.37 10.21
CA GLU A 509 -7.90 35.19 9.63
C GLU A 509 -9.00 35.85 10.46
N ASP A 510 -8.82 35.94 11.78
CA ASP A 510 -9.75 36.59 12.69
C ASP A 510 -9.51 38.13 12.84
N GLY A 511 -8.60 38.69 12.04
CA GLY A 511 -8.27 40.13 12.03
C GLY A 511 -7.18 40.55 13.02
N MET A 512 -6.63 39.64 13.83
CA MET A 512 -5.48 39.92 14.68
C MET A 512 -4.28 40.33 13.85
N LYS A 513 -3.55 41.38 14.28
CA LYS A 513 -2.36 41.87 13.57
C LYS A 513 -1.08 41.29 14.17
N GLY A 514 -0.05 41.13 13.33
CA GLY A 514 1.27 40.68 13.70
C GLY A 514 1.70 39.37 13.05
N ALA A 515 2.99 39.18 12.90
CA ALA A 515 3.60 38.01 12.24
C ALA A 515 3.55 36.72 13.08
N SER A 516 3.26 36.85 14.38
CA SER A 516 3.19 35.74 15.31
C SER A 516 1.95 35.76 16.16
N ARG A 517 1.54 34.59 16.63
CA ARG A 517 0.36 34.40 17.48
C ARG A 517 0.64 33.33 18.52
N ASP A 518 0.38 33.64 19.77
CA ASP A 518 0.39 32.66 20.84
C ASP A 518 -0.98 31.97 20.93
N ILE A 519 -0.98 30.68 21.06
CA ILE A 519 -2.17 29.85 21.24
C ILE A 519 -1.95 28.84 22.36
N THR A 520 -3.04 28.36 22.91
CA THR A 520 -3.07 27.13 23.71
C THR A 520 -3.76 26.07 22.87
N ALA A 521 -3.11 24.95 22.65
CA ALA A 521 -3.66 23.84 21.83
C ALA A 521 -4.72 23.07 22.63
N ASP A 522 -5.93 23.66 22.79
CA ASP A 522 -7.04 23.04 23.51
C ASP A 522 -7.89 22.12 22.62
N ALA A 523 -7.87 22.32 21.33
CA ALA A 523 -8.52 21.52 20.32
C ALA A 523 -7.74 21.57 18.99
N SER A 524 -7.92 20.53 18.15
CA SER A 524 -7.40 20.51 16.79
C SER A 524 -8.06 21.59 15.93
N GLY A 525 -7.30 22.23 15.04
CA GLY A 525 -7.83 23.31 14.21
C GLY A 525 -6.82 23.88 13.23
N VAL A 526 -7.29 24.75 12.37
CA VAL A 526 -6.49 25.48 11.38
C VAL A 526 -6.45 26.96 11.68
N TYR A 527 -5.32 27.59 11.39
CA TYR A 527 -5.06 29.00 11.57
C TYR A 527 -4.43 29.55 10.29
N ARG A 528 -4.87 30.71 9.80
CA ARG A 528 -4.30 31.34 8.60
C ARG A 528 -3.73 32.68 8.90
N LEU A 529 -2.47 32.89 8.50
CA LEU A 529 -1.74 34.13 8.55
C LEU A 529 -1.59 34.67 7.13
N PHE A 530 -1.97 35.94 6.95
CA PHE A 530 -1.83 36.65 5.69
C PHE A 530 -0.72 37.69 5.82
N TYR A 531 0.03 37.84 4.74
CA TYR A 531 1.03 38.89 4.59
C TYR A 531 0.80 39.64 3.29
N THR A 532 0.94 40.96 3.32
CA THR A 532 0.86 41.80 2.12
C THR A 532 2.23 42.43 1.89
N ASN A 533 2.85 42.08 0.76
CA ASN A 533 4.20 42.55 0.41
C ASN A 533 4.24 44.00 -0.07
N THR A 534 5.43 44.49 -0.44
CA THR A 534 5.65 45.89 -0.91
C THR A 534 4.89 46.21 -2.20
N GLN A 535 4.54 45.22 -3.02
CA GLN A 535 3.75 45.37 -4.23
C GLN A 535 2.23 45.31 -3.97
N GLY A 536 1.82 45.13 -2.70
CA GLY A 536 0.43 45.01 -2.33
C GLY A 536 -0.16 43.60 -2.59
N VAL A 537 0.66 42.63 -2.88
CA VAL A 537 0.24 41.23 -3.13
C VAL A 537 0.08 40.53 -1.80
N LYS A 538 -1.07 39.90 -1.61
CA LYS A 538 -1.42 39.18 -0.40
C LYS A 538 -1.05 37.70 -0.53
N SER A 539 -0.24 37.19 0.39
CA SER A 539 0.11 35.77 0.55
C SER A 539 -0.56 35.19 1.79
N VAL A 540 -0.68 33.88 1.86
CA VAL A 540 -1.26 33.16 3.00
C VAL A 540 -0.38 32.02 3.42
N GLN A 541 -0.29 31.75 4.73
CA GLN A 541 0.23 30.51 5.30
C GLN A 541 -0.77 29.94 6.29
N MET A 542 -1.14 28.69 6.07
CA MET A 542 -1.97 27.91 6.98
C MET A 542 -1.11 27.14 7.98
N PHE A 543 -1.55 27.13 9.22
CA PHE A 543 -1.05 26.25 10.28
C PHE A 543 -2.17 25.29 10.67
N CYS A 544 -1.91 24.01 10.58
CA CYS A 544 -2.83 22.96 10.99
C CYS A 544 -2.30 22.31 12.27
N ILE A 545 -3.04 22.44 13.36
CA ILE A 545 -2.65 21.92 14.68
C ILE A 545 -3.56 20.75 15.02
N SER A 546 -2.94 19.63 15.37
CA SER A 546 -3.62 18.42 15.84
C SER A 546 -3.36 18.21 17.32
N VAL A 547 -4.41 17.88 18.06
CA VAL A 547 -4.35 17.63 19.51
C VAL A 547 -4.60 16.16 19.78
N TYR A 548 -3.76 15.55 20.59
CA TYR A 548 -3.86 14.13 20.94
C TYR A 548 -5.28 13.68 21.26
N GLY A 549 -5.73 12.70 20.51
CA GLY A 549 -6.96 11.98 20.76
C GLY A 549 -8.25 12.66 20.31
N GLU A 550 -8.19 13.79 19.61
CA GLU A 550 -9.40 14.46 19.14
C GLU A 550 -9.89 14.01 17.75
N GLY A 551 -9.01 13.58 16.89
CA GLY A 551 -9.35 13.20 15.51
C GLY A 551 -8.94 11.80 15.13
N ILE A 552 -7.67 11.59 14.84
CA ILE A 552 -7.17 10.27 14.43
C ILE A 552 -7.15 9.34 15.64
N ARG A 553 -7.87 8.25 15.52
CA ARG A 553 -7.86 7.16 16.49
C ARG A 553 -7.16 5.96 15.90
N ALA A 554 -6.62 5.11 16.75
CA ALA A 554 -6.12 3.83 16.29
C ALA A 554 -7.24 3.08 15.55
N THR A 555 -6.88 2.45 14.44
CA THR A 555 -7.78 1.54 13.74
C THR A 555 -7.64 0.16 14.35
N LEU A 556 -8.76 -0.43 14.78
CA LEU A 556 -8.83 -1.78 15.27
C LEU A 556 -9.27 -2.72 14.16
N THR A 557 -8.38 -3.60 13.74
CA THR A 557 -8.68 -4.68 12.79
C THR A 557 -8.89 -5.98 13.57
N PRO A 558 -10.13 -6.44 13.70
CA PRO A 558 -10.42 -7.66 14.45
C PRO A 558 -9.97 -8.90 13.68
N TRP A 559 -9.56 -9.93 14.40
CA TRP A 559 -9.35 -11.25 13.83
C TRP A 559 -9.78 -12.32 14.82
N ILE A 560 -10.11 -13.48 14.30
CA ILE A 560 -10.49 -14.65 15.07
C ILE A 560 -9.63 -15.82 14.59
N GLU A 561 -9.03 -16.55 15.52
CA GLU A 561 -8.37 -17.82 15.25
C GLU A 561 -9.20 -18.96 15.81
N TYR A 562 -9.49 -19.92 14.97
CA TYR A 562 -10.25 -21.11 15.30
C TYR A 562 -9.66 -22.30 14.56
N ASP A 563 -9.40 -23.36 15.29
CA ASP A 563 -8.85 -24.62 14.75
C ASP A 563 -7.52 -24.40 13.98
N GLY A 564 -6.65 -23.49 14.50
CA GLY A 564 -5.38 -23.14 13.91
C GLY A 564 -5.46 -22.22 12.68
N VAL A 565 -6.65 -21.69 12.37
CA VAL A 565 -6.86 -20.79 11.23
C VAL A 565 -7.19 -19.40 11.73
N ARG A 566 -6.38 -18.43 11.35
CA ARG A 566 -6.62 -17.01 11.59
C ARG A 566 -7.47 -16.40 10.47
N MET A 567 -8.62 -15.89 10.83
CA MET A 567 -9.54 -15.15 9.94
C MET A 567 -9.42 -13.67 10.25
N ASN A 568 -8.83 -12.92 9.32
CA ASN A 568 -8.64 -11.47 9.47
C ASN A 568 -9.93 -10.70 9.16
N GLN A 569 -10.05 -9.50 9.72
CA GLN A 569 -11.19 -8.58 9.57
C GLN A 569 -12.54 -9.21 10.01
N THR A 570 -12.49 -10.20 10.89
CA THR A 570 -13.64 -10.95 11.35
C THR A 570 -13.88 -10.67 12.83
N SER A 571 -15.09 -10.26 13.18
CA SER A 571 -15.54 -10.05 14.56
C SER A 571 -16.79 -10.87 14.93
N GLU A 572 -17.36 -11.58 13.96
CA GLU A 572 -18.44 -12.52 14.19
C GLU A 572 -18.06 -13.90 13.68
N PHE A 573 -18.32 -14.93 14.46
CA PHE A 573 -18.00 -16.31 14.08
C PHE A 573 -18.89 -17.31 14.83
N SER A 574 -19.11 -18.47 14.23
CA SER A 574 -19.84 -19.57 14.85
C SER A 574 -18.87 -20.67 15.28
N ALA A 575 -18.67 -20.83 16.59
CA ALA A 575 -17.78 -21.83 17.15
C ALA A 575 -18.55 -22.98 17.84
N VAL A 576 -18.02 -24.18 17.74
CA VAL A 576 -18.60 -25.38 18.39
C VAL A 576 -18.28 -25.36 19.87
N ASN A 577 -19.26 -25.74 20.69
CA ASN A 577 -19.08 -25.93 22.14
C ASN A 577 -17.87 -26.83 22.43
N GLY A 578 -17.07 -26.43 23.40
CA GLY A 578 -15.90 -27.17 23.86
C GLY A 578 -14.64 -26.96 23.01
N ARG A 579 -14.66 -26.14 21.99
CA ARG A 579 -13.47 -25.73 21.21
C ARG A 579 -12.90 -24.40 21.71
N ASP A 580 -11.59 -24.24 21.57
CA ASP A 580 -10.94 -23.00 21.93
C ASP A 580 -11.05 -22.01 20.76
N VAL A 581 -11.27 -20.74 21.09
CA VAL A 581 -11.36 -19.63 20.16
C VAL A 581 -10.42 -18.52 20.65
N THR A 582 -9.56 -18.03 19.80
CA THR A 582 -8.72 -16.88 20.10
C THR A 582 -9.23 -15.66 19.34
N LEU A 583 -9.53 -14.62 20.07
CA LEU A 583 -9.92 -13.31 19.56
C LEU A 583 -8.70 -12.41 19.57
N GLY A 584 -8.52 -11.60 18.55
CA GLY A 584 -7.45 -10.65 18.54
C GLY A 584 -7.83 -9.36 17.81
N ALA A 585 -7.09 -8.32 18.10
CA ALA A 585 -7.26 -7.03 17.45
C ALA A 585 -5.87 -6.47 17.14
N ASP A 586 -5.55 -6.42 15.86
CA ASP A 586 -4.41 -5.66 15.40
C ASP A 586 -4.81 -4.18 15.35
N TYR A 587 -3.87 -3.30 15.57
CA TYR A 587 -4.14 -1.87 15.49
C TYR A 587 -3.06 -1.16 14.68
N ALA A 588 -3.49 -0.17 13.92
CA ALA A 588 -2.65 0.84 13.34
C ALA A 588 -2.85 2.13 14.14
N ASN A 589 -1.79 2.69 14.64
CA ASN A 589 -1.81 3.93 15.39
C ASN A 589 -0.41 4.55 15.45
N TRP A 590 -0.26 5.72 14.92
CA TRP A 590 0.98 6.49 15.04
C TRP A 590 1.16 7.11 16.43
N ASN A 591 0.11 7.11 17.25
CA ASN A 591 0.14 7.42 18.67
C ASN A 591 0.28 6.14 19.48
N TYR A 592 0.80 6.25 20.66
CA TYR A 592 0.97 5.10 21.53
C TYR A 592 -0.36 4.47 21.94
N VAL A 593 -0.38 3.14 21.90
CA VAL A 593 -1.40 2.38 22.61
C VAL A 593 -0.85 2.04 24.00
N ALA A 594 -1.35 2.70 25.03
CA ALA A 594 -0.90 2.50 26.39
C ALA A 594 -1.36 1.15 26.97
N SER A 595 -2.54 0.69 26.60
CA SER A 595 -3.06 -0.59 27.07
C SER A 595 -4.13 -1.17 26.16
N THR A 596 -4.17 -2.51 26.08
CA THR A 596 -5.24 -3.28 25.46
C THR A 596 -5.87 -4.16 26.51
N ARG A 597 -7.19 -4.12 26.63
CA ARG A 597 -7.96 -4.86 27.63
C ARG A 597 -9.18 -5.54 27.02
N TRP A 598 -9.48 -6.73 27.50
CA TRP A 598 -10.61 -7.56 27.06
C TRP A 598 -11.68 -7.62 28.13
N TYR A 599 -12.92 -7.49 27.73
CA TYR A 599 -14.08 -7.50 28.63
C TYR A 599 -15.16 -8.47 28.13
N ASP A 600 -15.96 -9.02 29.05
CA ASP A 600 -17.19 -9.73 28.72
C ASP A 600 -18.36 -8.76 28.46
N SER A 601 -19.50 -9.30 28.08
CA SER A 601 -20.73 -8.52 27.81
C SER A 601 -21.27 -7.76 29.03
N GLN A 602 -20.79 -8.08 30.26
CA GLN A 602 -21.15 -7.39 31.48
C GLN A 602 -20.14 -6.34 31.90
N GLY A 603 -19.09 -6.15 31.12
CA GLY A 603 -18.01 -5.21 31.40
C GLY A 603 -16.98 -5.71 32.41
N LYS A 604 -16.96 -7.00 32.73
CA LYS A 604 -15.92 -7.59 33.57
C LYS A 604 -14.65 -7.78 32.79
N LEU A 605 -13.53 -7.32 33.35
CA LEU A 605 -12.20 -7.50 32.78
C LEU A 605 -11.84 -9.00 32.73
N LEU A 606 -11.49 -9.48 31.56
CA LEU A 606 -11.08 -10.85 31.27
C LEU A 606 -9.58 -11.02 31.14
N GLY A 607 -8.88 -10.02 30.58
CA GLY A 607 -7.45 -10.07 30.35
C GLY A 607 -6.92 -8.81 29.71
N SER A 608 -5.61 -8.79 29.43
CA SER A 608 -4.90 -7.72 28.70
C SER A 608 -3.98 -8.34 27.65
N GLY A 609 -3.64 -7.55 26.64
CA GLY A 609 -2.80 -7.97 25.52
C GLY A 609 -3.53 -7.99 24.19
N GLY A 610 -2.79 -8.22 23.09
CA GLY A 610 -3.32 -8.17 21.71
C GLY A 610 -4.33 -9.27 21.37
N SER A 611 -4.43 -10.33 22.18
CA SER A 611 -5.36 -11.43 21.98
C SER A 611 -5.95 -11.97 23.29
N TYR A 612 -7.06 -12.67 23.18
CA TYR A 612 -7.74 -13.35 24.28
C TYR A 612 -8.29 -14.70 23.82
N THR A 613 -7.86 -15.78 24.45
CA THR A 613 -8.32 -17.14 24.14
C THR A 613 -9.32 -17.59 25.20
N PHE A 614 -10.41 -18.17 24.76
CA PHE A 614 -11.43 -18.74 25.63
C PHE A 614 -11.97 -20.06 25.03
N ARG A 615 -12.60 -20.88 25.89
CA ARG A 615 -13.27 -22.09 25.46
C ARG A 615 -14.74 -21.81 25.22
N GLN A 616 -15.25 -22.09 24.01
CA GLN A 616 -16.64 -21.86 23.65
C GLN A 616 -17.60 -22.70 24.55
N GLY A 617 -18.61 -22.03 25.05
CA GLY A 617 -19.68 -22.61 25.84
C GLY A 617 -20.93 -22.96 25.03
N ASN A 618 -22.03 -23.30 25.72
CA ASN A 618 -23.32 -23.69 25.11
C ASN A 618 -24.17 -22.50 24.63
N SER A 619 -23.70 -21.28 24.75
CA SER A 619 -24.43 -20.06 24.40
C SER A 619 -23.58 -19.10 23.58
N ASP A 620 -24.24 -18.21 22.88
CA ASP A 620 -23.58 -17.07 22.21
C ASP A 620 -22.85 -16.24 23.27
N GLN A 621 -21.66 -15.77 22.95
CA GLN A 621 -20.82 -14.96 23.82
C GLN A 621 -20.41 -13.68 23.10
N THR A 622 -20.41 -12.59 23.84
CA THR A 622 -19.95 -11.29 23.33
C THR A 622 -18.75 -10.84 24.14
N PHE A 623 -17.74 -10.38 23.46
CA PHE A 623 -16.51 -9.85 24.03
C PHE A 623 -16.26 -8.45 23.50
N LYS A 624 -15.54 -7.66 24.25
CA LYS A 624 -15.13 -6.32 23.86
C LYS A 624 -13.64 -6.14 24.12
N VAL A 625 -12.92 -5.74 23.11
CA VAL A 625 -11.54 -5.23 23.27
C VAL A 625 -11.58 -3.71 23.37
N VAL A 626 -10.80 -3.15 24.28
CA VAL A 626 -10.62 -1.70 24.45
C VAL A 626 -9.15 -1.39 24.42
N LEU A 627 -8.76 -0.49 23.51
CA LEU A 627 -7.44 0.12 23.50
C LEU A 627 -7.55 1.50 24.12
N THR A 628 -6.63 1.82 25.03
CA THR A 628 -6.56 3.13 25.70
C THR A 628 -5.18 3.71 25.44
N ASN A 629 -5.10 4.91 24.87
CA ASN A 629 -3.83 5.60 24.67
C ASN A 629 -3.36 6.33 25.93
N GLU A 630 -2.16 6.93 25.87
CA GLU A 630 -1.58 7.68 27.00
C GLU A 630 -2.43 8.88 27.45
N SER A 631 -3.25 9.43 26.56
CA SER A 631 -4.17 10.54 26.87
C SER A 631 -5.52 10.06 27.45
N GLY A 632 -5.70 8.74 27.62
CA GLY A 632 -6.93 8.16 28.13
C GLY A 632 -8.06 8.05 27.10
N VAL A 633 -7.77 8.27 25.82
CA VAL A 633 -8.75 8.08 24.75
C VAL A 633 -8.91 6.59 24.49
N GLU A 634 -10.15 6.15 24.43
CA GLU A 634 -10.52 4.76 24.24
C GLU A 634 -11.14 4.53 22.86
N ILE A 635 -10.71 3.45 22.22
CA ILE A 635 -11.39 2.86 21.07
C ILE A 635 -11.69 1.40 21.39
N SER A 636 -12.73 0.86 20.80
CA SER A 636 -13.14 -0.50 21.09
C SER A 636 -13.74 -1.22 19.89
N ARG A 637 -13.66 -2.55 19.95
CA ARG A 637 -14.32 -3.45 19.00
C ARG A 637 -15.04 -4.55 19.78
N GLU A 638 -16.24 -4.88 19.32
CA GLU A 638 -17.02 -6.00 19.88
C GLU A 638 -16.85 -7.23 18.99
N PHE A 639 -16.85 -8.39 19.62
CA PHE A 639 -16.81 -9.69 18.97
C PHE A 639 -18.08 -10.45 19.41
N MET A 640 -18.72 -11.10 18.45
CA MET A 640 -19.87 -11.96 18.71
C MET A 640 -19.52 -13.40 18.30
N ILE A 641 -19.39 -14.28 19.27
CA ILE A 641 -19.15 -15.69 19.01
C ILE A 641 -20.42 -16.47 19.26
N LYS A 642 -21.04 -16.90 18.18
CA LYS A 642 -22.29 -17.67 18.22
C LYS A 642 -21.96 -19.12 18.53
N ASN A 643 -22.79 -19.74 19.36
CA ASN A 643 -22.69 -21.19 19.57
C ASN A 643 -23.20 -21.89 18.32
N SER A 644 -22.34 -22.64 17.64
CA SER A 644 -22.73 -23.38 16.45
C SER A 644 -23.67 -24.55 16.80
N VAL A 645 -24.77 -24.60 16.07
CA VAL A 645 -25.69 -25.75 16.12
C VAL A 645 -25.29 -26.86 15.16
N VAL A 646 -24.25 -26.66 14.40
CA VAL A 646 -23.66 -27.62 13.47
C VAL A 646 -22.27 -28.00 13.97
N ILE A 647 -21.98 -29.30 14.02
CA ILE A 647 -20.64 -29.83 14.28
C ILE A 647 -20.04 -30.22 12.95
N PRO A 648 -19.00 -29.51 12.47
CA PRO A 648 -18.29 -29.91 11.27
C PRO A 648 -17.36 -31.08 11.58
N THR A 649 -17.24 -32.03 10.67
CA THR A 649 -16.28 -33.13 10.75
C THR A 649 -15.65 -33.41 9.40
N LEU A 650 -14.35 -33.68 9.42
CA LEU A 650 -13.58 -34.15 8.28
C LEU A 650 -13.13 -35.59 8.55
N ALA A 651 -13.37 -36.50 7.65
CA ALA A 651 -12.90 -37.87 7.76
C ALA A 651 -12.08 -38.28 6.52
N VAL A 652 -10.99 -39.00 6.75
CA VAL A 652 -10.14 -39.60 5.71
C VAL A 652 -10.16 -41.10 5.92
N ASP A 653 -10.51 -41.87 4.88
CA ASP A 653 -10.71 -43.33 4.92
C ASP A 653 -11.59 -43.78 6.08
N GLY A 654 -12.63 -43.00 6.35
CA GLY A 654 -13.57 -43.25 7.43
C GLY A 654 -13.08 -42.91 8.83
N LYS A 655 -11.85 -42.41 8.99
CA LYS A 655 -11.29 -41.94 10.27
C LYS A 655 -11.46 -40.43 10.40
N GLU A 656 -12.18 -40.03 11.44
CA GLU A 656 -12.39 -38.61 11.72
C GLU A 656 -11.05 -37.92 12.11
N GLN A 657 -10.81 -36.75 11.55
CA GLN A 657 -9.63 -35.93 11.80
C GLN A 657 -9.88 -34.99 13.00
N GLU A 658 -8.81 -34.60 13.66
CA GLU A 658 -8.90 -33.64 14.78
C GLU A 658 -9.19 -32.21 14.31
N SER A 659 -8.91 -31.90 13.05
CA SER A 659 -9.08 -30.60 12.39
C SER A 659 -9.93 -30.73 11.14
N LEU A 660 -10.51 -29.62 10.66
CA LEU A 660 -11.14 -29.52 9.34
C LEU A 660 -10.11 -29.43 8.21
N ARG A 661 -8.86 -29.60 8.55
CA ARG A 661 -7.72 -29.67 7.63
C ARG A 661 -7.02 -31.01 7.73
N ALA A 662 -6.64 -31.53 6.60
CA ALA A 662 -5.83 -32.76 6.51
C ALA A 662 -4.79 -32.63 5.40
N ILE A 663 -3.68 -33.32 5.61
CA ILE A 663 -2.64 -33.53 4.59
C ILE A 663 -2.58 -35.02 4.33
N VAL A 664 -2.79 -35.44 3.09
CA VAL A 664 -2.89 -36.86 2.69
C VAL A 664 -2.13 -37.12 1.41
N THR A 665 -1.77 -38.39 1.17
CA THR A 665 -1.31 -38.83 -0.15
C THR A 665 -2.47 -38.92 -1.14
N GLN A 666 -2.16 -39.14 -2.40
CA GLN A 666 -3.18 -39.47 -3.41
C GLN A 666 -3.85 -40.81 -3.10
N GLY A 667 -5.12 -40.93 -3.46
CA GLY A 667 -5.84 -42.18 -3.40
C GLY A 667 -6.73 -42.41 -2.17
N HIS A 668 -6.76 -41.46 -1.24
CA HIS A 668 -7.62 -41.55 -0.07
C HIS A 668 -9.06 -41.11 -0.35
N ASP A 669 -10.00 -41.62 0.44
CA ASP A 669 -11.38 -41.21 0.41
C ASP A 669 -11.61 -40.14 1.50
N VAL A 670 -12.29 -39.05 1.14
CA VAL A 670 -12.52 -37.90 2.02
C VAL A 670 -14.01 -37.68 2.18
N VAL A 671 -14.46 -37.49 3.41
CA VAL A 671 -15.84 -37.08 3.73
C VAL A 671 -15.82 -35.80 4.55
N MET A 672 -16.48 -34.76 4.06
CA MET A 672 -16.74 -33.49 4.76
C MET A 672 -18.22 -33.48 5.18
N LYS A 673 -18.48 -33.13 6.43
CA LYS A 673 -19.83 -33.23 6.97
C LYS A 673 -20.13 -32.12 7.96
N GLY A 674 -21.39 -31.63 7.94
CA GLY A 674 -21.91 -30.70 8.92
C GLY A 674 -23.08 -31.33 9.70
N LYS A 675 -22.80 -31.99 10.82
CA LYS A 675 -23.83 -32.68 11.62
C LYS A 675 -24.56 -31.69 12.54
N ILE A 676 -25.89 -31.59 12.44
CA ILE A 676 -26.66 -30.78 13.37
C ILE A 676 -26.66 -31.38 14.78
N THR A 677 -26.59 -30.54 15.81
CA THR A 677 -26.51 -30.96 17.24
C THR A 677 -27.81 -31.46 17.79
N SER A 678 -28.94 -31.13 17.16
CA SER A 678 -30.27 -31.54 17.61
C SER A 678 -31.28 -31.57 16.48
N VAL A 679 -32.20 -32.51 16.54
CA VAL A 679 -33.33 -32.60 15.58
C VAL A 679 -34.20 -31.34 15.53
N ARG A 680 -34.04 -30.46 16.51
CA ARG A 680 -34.74 -29.15 16.53
C ARG A 680 -34.37 -28.29 15.32
N TYR A 681 -33.15 -28.44 14.77
CA TYR A 681 -32.59 -27.64 13.70
C TYR A 681 -32.65 -28.34 12.32
N ARG A 682 -33.45 -29.41 12.19
CA ARG A 682 -33.52 -30.23 10.97
C ARG A 682 -34.04 -29.51 9.72
N ASN A 683 -34.59 -28.32 9.86
CA ASN A 683 -35.12 -27.52 8.76
C ASN A 683 -34.07 -26.60 8.12
N GLY A 684 -32.84 -26.61 8.62
CA GLY A 684 -31.76 -25.83 8.05
C GLY A 684 -31.32 -26.36 6.70
N VAL A 685 -30.89 -25.48 5.87
CA VAL A 685 -30.40 -25.74 4.51
C VAL A 685 -28.88 -25.71 4.50
N TYR A 686 -28.26 -26.78 4.02
CA TYR A 686 -26.85 -26.86 3.75
C TYR A 686 -26.56 -26.30 2.37
N THR A 687 -25.48 -25.55 2.22
CA THR A 687 -25.00 -25.05 0.92
C THR A 687 -23.47 -25.17 0.88
N TRP A 688 -22.98 -26.08 0.08
CA TRP A 688 -21.55 -26.23 -0.17
C TRP A 688 -21.11 -25.30 -1.31
N SER A 689 -19.88 -24.85 -1.26
CA SER A 689 -19.31 -23.99 -2.33
C SER A 689 -19.28 -24.66 -3.72
N SER A 690 -19.45 -25.96 -3.76
CA SER A 690 -19.62 -26.76 -4.98
C SER A 690 -21.07 -26.89 -5.45
N GLY A 691 -22.01 -26.36 -4.69
CA GLY A 691 -23.45 -26.26 -5.05
C GLY A 691 -24.34 -27.37 -4.47
N GLU A 692 -23.80 -28.31 -3.73
CA GLU A 692 -24.62 -29.37 -3.09
C GLU A 692 -25.38 -28.81 -1.86
N HIS A 693 -26.56 -29.40 -1.57
CA HIS A 693 -27.40 -29.07 -0.44
C HIS A 693 -27.60 -30.26 0.51
N THR A 694 -26.53 -30.99 0.79
CA THR A 694 -26.53 -32.20 1.60
C THR A 694 -25.78 -32.00 2.91
N GLU A 695 -26.09 -32.80 3.93
CA GLU A 695 -25.37 -32.80 5.21
C GLU A 695 -23.87 -33.14 5.04
N SER A 696 -23.55 -33.93 4.02
CA SER A 696 -22.17 -34.33 3.72
C SER A 696 -21.89 -34.41 2.23
N ILE A 697 -20.63 -34.22 1.88
CA ILE A 697 -20.08 -34.47 0.57
C ILE A 697 -18.91 -35.45 0.69
N SER A 698 -18.73 -36.27 -0.32
CA SER A 698 -17.70 -37.31 -0.31
C SER A 698 -16.89 -37.26 -1.60
N PHE A 699 -15.60 -37.55 -1.48
CA PHE A 699 -14.64 -37.60 -2.56
C PHE A 699 -13.93 -38.94 -2.49
N GLU A 700 -14.05 -39.75 -3.50
CA GLU A 700 -13.37 -41.06 -3.62
C GLU A 700 -12.06 -40.91 -4.37
N ASN A 701 -11.02 -41.57 -3.91
CA ASN A 701 -9.72 -41.63 -4.56
C ASN A 701 -9.15 -40.25 -4.93
N VAL A 702 -9.05 -39.37 -3.94
CA VAL A 702 -8.64 -37.99 -4.11
C VAL A 702 -7.25 -37.88 -4.72
N GLN A 703 -7.13 -37.16 -5.84
CA GLN A 703 -5.90 -37.01 -6.61
C GLN A 703 -5.28 -35.59 -6.54
N SER A 704 -6.04 -34.61 -6.05
CA SER A 704 -5.61 -33.21 -5.91
C SER A 704 -6.23 -32.60 -4.68
N SER A 705 -5.65 -31.50 -4.19
CA SER A 705 -6.13 -30.77 -3.02
C SER A 705 -7.58 -30.29 -3.19
N ILE A 706 -8.34 -30.33 -2.11
CA ILE A 706 -9.75 -29.98 -2.06
C ILE A 706 -9.95 -28.86 -1.04
N TYR A 707 -10.61 -27.81 -1.45
CA TYR A 707 -11.14 -26.78 -0.57
C TYR A 707 -12.66 -26.71 -0.73
N ARG A 708 -13.40 -26.69 0.39
CA ARG A 708 -14.86 -26.55 0.40
C ARG A 708 -15.30 -25.65 1.54
N HIS A 709 -16.22 -24.75 1.23
CA HIS A 709 -16.93 -23.96 2.22
C HIS A 709 -18.32 -24.53 2.38
N LEU A 710 -18.77 -24.65 3.61
CA LEU A 710 -20.11 -25.06 3.99
C LEU A 710 -20.82 -23.91 4.69
N ASP A 711 -21.93 -23.46 4.13
CA ASP A 711 -22.93 -22.64 4.80
C ASP A 711 -24.12 -23.51 5.25
N TRP A 712 -24.63 -23.25 6.43
CA TRP A 712 -25.85 -23.85 6.93
C TRP A 712 -26.74 -22.78 7.58
N ILE A 713 -28.00 -22.67 7.16
CA ILE A 713 -28.93 -21.64 7.61
C ILE A 713 -30.29 -22.28 7.93
N ASP A 714 -30.80 -22.00 9.13
CA ASP A 714 -32.18 -22.35 9.53
C ASP A 714 -32.96 -21.09 9.88
N THR A 715 -33.94 -20.74 9.03
CA THR A 715 -34.85 -19.60 9.19
C THR A 715 -36.24 -20.02 9.69
N SER A 716 -36.42 -21.27 10.10
CA SER A 716 -37.72 -21.78 10.51
C SER A 716 -38.23 -21.20 11.84
N SER A 717 -37.34 -20.57 12.62
CA SER A 717 -37.71 -19.87 13.85
C SER A 717 -38.13 -18.43 13.55
N SER A 718 -39.27 -18.00 14.05
CA SER A 718 -39.72 -16.61 13.98
C SER A 718 -38.95 -15.64 14.89
N ILE A 719 -38.12 -16.19 15.79
CA ILE A 719 -37.41 -15.40 16.81
C ILE A 719 -35.93 -15.20 16.47
N LYS A 720 -35.28 -16.20 15.84
CA LYS A 720 -33.87 -16.18 15.55
C LYS A 720 -33.55 -17.03 14.32
N THR A 721 -32.75 -16.51 13.41
CA THR A 721 -32.06 -17.28 12.37
C THR A 721 -30.84 -17.95 13.00
N TYR A 722 -30.67 -19.23 12.74
CA TYR A 722 -29.47 -19.97 13.11
C TYR A 722 -28.64 -20.18 11.86
N GLU A 723 -27.36 -19.90 11.96
CA GLU A 723 -26.42 -20.02 10.86
C GLU A 723 -25.07 -20.55 11.35
N ALA A 724 -24.38 -21.26 10.49
CA ALA A 724 -23.03 -21.74 10.73
C ALA A 724 -22.32 -21.85 9.39
N ASN A 725 -21.03 -21.55 9.39
CA ASN A 725 -20.18 -21.69 8.22
C ASN A 725 -18.84 -22.30 8.61
N PHE A 726 -18.25 -23.07 7.72
CA PHE A 726 -16.99 -23.75 7.95
C PHE A 726 -16.21 -23.94 6.67
N ASP A 727 -14.88 -23.81 6.77
CA ASP A 727 -13.95 -24.12 5.71
C ASP A 727 -13.28 -25.46 5.94
N PHE A 728 -13.30 -26.30 4.94
CA PHE A 728 -12.63 -27.59 4.90
C PHE A 728 -11.49 -27.54 3.89
N GLU A 729 -10.32 -28.04 4.28
CA GLU A 729 -9.17 -28.12 3.42
C GLU A 729 -8.49 -29.48 3.50
N VAL A 730 -8.30 -30.11 2.37
CA VAL A 730 -7.51 -31.34 2.26
C VAL A 730 -6.40 -31.10 1.23
N LYS A 731 -5.17 -31.05 1.71
CA LYS A 731 -3.98 -30.93 0.87
C LYS A 731 -3.48 -32.30 0.49
N VAL A 732 -3.25 -32.51 -0.79
CA VAL A 732 -2.75 -33.78 -1.32
C VAL A 732 -1.28 -33.65 -1.71
N TYR A 733 -0.45 -34.49 -1.15
CA TYR A 733 0.94 -34.52 -1.48
C TYR A 733 1.34 -35.77 -2.29
N GLN A 734 2.48 -35.68 -2.96
CA GLN A 734 3.08 -36.74 -3.74
C GLN A 734 4.34 -37.22 -3.05
N GLU A 735 4.48 -38.57 -3.03
CA GLU A 735 5.66 -39.29 -2.55
C GLU A 735 6.58 -39.72 -3.69
N GLY A 736 7.81 -40.15 -3.35
CA GLY A 736 8.76 -40.64 -4.30
C GLY A 736 9.53 -39.57 -5.04
N ARG A 737 9.78 -39.75 -6.32
CA ARG A 737 10.51 -38.78 -7.14
C ARG A 737 9.62 -37.63 -7.55
N THR A 738 9.57 -36.60 -6.71
CA THR A 738 8.69 -35.45 -6.89
C THR A 738 9.37 -34.26 -7.60
N LEU A 739 10.72 -34.27 -7.66
CA LEU A 739 11.53 -33.25 -8.32
C LEU A 739 12.44 -33.86 -9.36
N ASP A 740 12.73 -33.14 -10.43
CA ASP A 740 13.88 -33.44 -11.29
C ASP A 740 15.20 -33.19 -10.54
N ASP A 741 16.23 -33.90 -10.93
CA ASP A 741 17.58 -33.57 -10.48
C ASP A 741 17.94 -32.18 -10.96
N GLY A 742 18.48 -31.36 -10.06
CA GLY A 742 18.79 -29.96 -10.39
C GLY A 742 18.99 -29.07 -9.20
N TYR A 743 19.06 -27.77 -9.48
CA TYR A 743 19.32 -26.73 -8.52
C TYR A 743 18.03 -26.05 -8.09
N TYR A 744 17.89 -25.85 -6.76
CA TYR A 744 16.71 -25.28 -6.14
C TYR A 744 17.09 -24.29 -5.05
N ARG A 745 16.23 -23.31 -4.79
CA ARG A 745 16.23 -22.52 -3.58
C ARG A 745 15.16 -23.03 -2.66
N MET A 746 15.50 -23.18 -1.38
CA MET A 746 14.54 -23.54 -0.34
C MET A 746 14.09 -22.26 0.37
N LYS A 747 12.83 -21.94 0.23
CA LYS A 747 12.22 -20.76 0.80
C LYS A 747 11.31 -21.16 1.94
N ASP A 748 11.45 -20.50 3.09
CA ASP A 748 10.47 -20.59 4.17
C ASP A 748 9.19 -19.87 3.75
N ARG A 749 8.10 -20.60 3.75
CA ARG A 749 6.81 -20.09 3.28
C ARG A 749 6.25 -18.99 4.16
N ALA A 750 6.50 -19.05 5.47
CA ALA A 750 5.97 -18.11 6.44
C ALA A 750 6.67 -16.74 6.36
N THR A 751 8.00 -16.73 6.20
CA THR A 751 8.81 -15.51 6.19
C THR A 751 9.23 -15.06 4.80
N GLY A 752 9.11 -15.92 3.79
CA GLY A 752 9.59 -15.66 2.44
C GLY A 752 11.12 -15.70 2.28
N LYS A 753 11.87 -15.98 3.34
CA LYS A 753 13.33 -16.03 3.34
C LYS A 753 13.84 -17.36 2.76
N TYR A 754 15.08 -17.33 2.28
CA TYR A 754 15.74 -18.48 1.65
C TYR A 754 16.83 -19.05 2.54
N GLN A 755 16.95 -20.36 2.55
CA GLN A 755 17.99 -21.01 3.32
C GLN A 755 19.36 -20.78 2.69
N ASN A 756 20.25 -20.17 3.47
CA ASN A 756 21.63 -19.90 3.09
C ASN A 756 22.53 -21.07 3.52
N SER A 757 23.19 -21.69 2.56
CA SER A 757 24.07 -22.83 2.81
C SER A 757 25.36 -22.51 3.56
N ARG A 758 25.73 -21.25 3.72
CA ARG A 758 26.94 -20.81 4.46
C ARG A 758 26.66 -20.52 5.92
N THR A 759 25.57 -19.84 6.18
CA THR A 759 25.16 -19.45 7.54
C THR A 759 24.24 -20.49 8.18
N MET A 760 23.62 -21.35 7.37
CA MET A 760 22.54 -22.27 7.75
C MET A 760 21.31 -21.57 8.32
N LYS A 761 21.11 -20.31 7.96
CA LYS A 761 19.97 -19.50 8.37
C LYS A 761 19.05 -19.20 7.20
N PHE A 762 17.79 -18.90 7.49
CA PHE A 762 16.87 -18.31 6.53
C PHE A 762 17.10 -16.81 6.47
N GLU A 763 17.50 -16.34 5.31
CA GLU A 763 17.88 -14.95 5.07
C GLU A 763 17.18 -14.40 3.81
N ALA A 764 17.05 -13.10 3.73
CA ALA A 764 16.55 -12.46 2.51
C ALA A 764 17.52 -12.72 1.35
N LEU A 765 16.99 -12.94 0.16
CA LEU A 765 17.79 -13.06 -1.06
C LEU A 765 18.22 -11.65 -1.49
N GLU A 766 19.37 -11.17 -0.99
CA GLU A 766 19.87 -9.84 -1.32
C GLU A 766 20.40 -9.73 -2.75
N GLY A 767 20.14 -8.59 -3.42
CA GLY A 767 20.34 -8.40 -4.86
C GLY A 767 21.78 -8.46 -5.37
N ASP A 768 22.81 -8.36 -4.53
CA ASP A 768 24.23 -8.37 -4.89
C ASP A 768 25.10 -9.35 -4.07
N GLY A 769 24.48 -10.05 -3.12
CA GLY A 769 25.14 -11.14 -2.40
C GLY A 769 25.39 -12.32 -3.34
N ASP A 770 26.32 -13.18 -2.96
CA ASP A 770 26.57 -14.44 -3.69
C ASP A 770 25.33 -15.31 -3.66
N SER A 771 24.47 -15.13 -4.68
CA SER A 771 23.20 -15.84 -4.81
C SER A 771 23.37 -17.37 -4.84
N THR A 772 24.59 -17.86 -5.01
CA THR A 772 24.92 -19.28 -4.97
C THR A 772 24.85 -19.85 -3.56
N ALA A 773 24.99 -19.02 -2.52
CA ALA A 773 24.83 -19.45 -1.14
C ALA A 773 23.40 -19.94 -0.83
N PHE A 774 22.42 -19.48 -1.57
CA PHE A 774 21.01 -19.87 -1.41
C PHE A 774 20.57 -21.02 -2.34
N VAL A 775 21.51 -21.64 -3.04
CA VAL A 775 21.20 -22.67 -4.03
C VAL A 775 21.63 -24.04 -3.54
N TRP A 776 20.72 -24.97 -3.64
CA TRP A 776 20.88 -26.37 -3.25
C TRP A 776 20.76 -27.26 -4.48
N HIS A 777 21.69 -28.23 -4.59
CA HIS A 777 21.64 -29.26 -5.61
C HIS A 777 20.90 -30.47 -5.06
N CYS A 778 19.70 -30.72 -5.58
CA CYS A 778 18.89 -31.88 -5.24
C CYS A 778 19.10 -32.98 -6.27
N THR A 779 19.46 -34.19 -5.81
CA THR A 779 19.69 -35.36 -6.68
C THR A 779 18.90 -36.54 -6.14
N TRP A 780 18.10 -37.18 -6.99
CA TRP A 780 17.37 -38.40 -6.66
C TRP A 780 18.31 -39.61 -6.57
N LEU A 781 18.12 -40.47 -5.58
CA LEU A 781 18.85 -41.67 -5.32
C LEU A 781 17.92 -42.88 -5.46
N GLU A 782 17.93 -43.51 -6.61
CA GLU A 782 17.05 -44.66 -6.98
C GLU A 782 17.12 -45.81 -5.99
N ASP A 783 18.29 -46.08 -5.43
CA ASP A 783 18.52 -47.24 -4.57
C ASP A 783 18.00 -47.09 -3.14
N VAL A 784 17.62 -45.91 -2.75
CA VAL A 784 17.06 -45.59 -1.42
C VAL A 784 15.78 -44.77 -1.50
N GLU A 785 15.33 -44.41 -2.70
CA GLU A 785 14.13 -43.63 -3.00
C GLU A 785 14.07 -42.33 -2.19
N ARG A 786 15.16 -41.55 -2.19
CA ARG A 786 15.36 -40.34 -1.41
C ARG A 786 16.19 -39.34 -2.17
N TYR A 787 16.11 -38.06 -1.75
CA TYR A 787 16.92 -36.98 -2.29
C TYR A 787 18.19 -36.77 -1.46
N LYS A 788 19.32 -36.60 -2.16
CA LYS A 788 20.53 -36.02 -1.63
C LYS A 788 20.48 -34.51 -1.87
N ILE A 789 20.74 -33.68 -0.84
CA ILE A 789 20.72 -32.24 -0.92
C ILE A 789 22.14 -31.74 -0.61
N GLN A 790 22.75 -31.04 -1.56
CA GLN A 790 24.09 -30.49 -1.49
C GLN A 790 24.07 -28.97 -1.66
N ASN A 791 25.09 -28.30 -1.13
CA ASN A 791 25.28 -26.91 -1.45
C ASN A 791 25.65 -26.73 -2.93
N HIS A 792 25.53 -25.50 -3.45
CA HIS A 792 25.70 -25.17 -4.87
C HIS A 792 26.95 -25.77 -5.54
N ASN A 793 28.06 -25.78 -4.84
CA ASN A 793 29.33 -26.28 -5.38
C ASN A 793 29.59 -27.79 -5.09
N ASP A 794 28.59 -28.50 -4.63
CA ASP A 794 28.61 -29.94 -4.29
C ASP A 794 29.71 -30.34 -3.29
N SER A 795 30.20 -29.35 -2.50
CA SER A 795 31.31 -29.58 -1.56
C SER A 795 30.85 -30.08 -0.20
N ALA A 796 29.59 -29.84 0.16
CA ALA A 796 29.03 -30.24 1.43
C ALA A 796 27.59 -30.73 1.28
N TYR A 797 27.17 -31.61 2.15
CA TYR A 797 25.86 -32.26 2.16
C TYR A 797 25.04 -31.72 3.36
N LEU A 798 23.76 -31.52 3.12
CA LEU A 798 22.84 -31.34 4.21
C LEU A 798 22.69 -32.64 4.99
N ASN A 799 22.70 -32.60 6.29
CA ASN A 799 22.56 -33.77 7.15
C ASN A 799 21.24 -33.80 7.92
N ASN A 800 20.96 -34.88 8.60
CA ASN A 800 19.72 -35.09 9.36
C ASN A 800 19.55 -34.17 10.58
N GLU A 801 20.57 -33.39 10.92
CA GLU A 801 20.53 -32.37 11.99
C GLU A 801 20.27 -30.98 11.43
N GLY A 802 20.02 -30.84 10.12
CA GLY A 802 19.82 -29.55 9.46
C GLY A 802 21.07 -28.71 9.29
N THR A 803 22.27 -29.34 9.43
CA THR A 803 23.57 -28.71 9.27
C THR A 803 24.31 -29.24 8.05
N LEU A 804 25.36 -28.54 7.62
CA LEU A 804 26.22 -29.01 6.55
C LEU A 804 27.33 -29.92 7.05
N THR A 805 27.69 -30.94 6.27
CA THR A 805 28.86 -31.78 6.48
C THR A 805 29.67 -31.91 5.21
N ASP A 806 30.96 -31.68 5.29
CA ASP A 806 31.98 -31.93 4.23
C ASP A 806 32.57 -33.35 4.30
N ARG A 807 32.12 -34.11 5.28
CA ARG A 807 32.60 -35.52 5.49
C ARG A 807 31.96 -36.43 4.49
N THR A 808 32.52 -37.65 4.42
CA THR A 808 32.05 -38.72 3.52
C THR A 808 30.52 -38.83 3.54
N TYR A 809 29.91 -38.72 2.36
CA TYR A 809 28.48 -38.87 2.18
C TYR A 809 27.97 -40.15 2.82
N SER A 810 26.94 -40.07 3.60
CA SER A 810 26.22 -41.16 4.23
C SER A 810 24.77 -41.20 3.77
N LYS A 811 24.38 -42.21 3.00
CA LYS A 811 22.97 -42.40 2.59
C LYS A 811 21.99 -42.37 3.77
N ALA A 812 22.46 -42.80 4.97
CA ALA A 812 21.62 -42.84 6.16
C ALA A 812 21.42 -41.48 6.84
N ARG A 813 22.35 -40.52 6.65
CA ARG A 813 22.32 -39.21 7.35
C ARG A 813 22.16 -38.02 6.42
N SER A 814 22.35 -38.20 5.13
CA SER A 814 22.41 -37.13 4.15
C SER A 814 21.49 -37.38 2.95
N SER A 815 20.41 -38.14 3.16
CA SER A 815 19.33 -38.29 2.19
C SER A 815 17.97 -38.21 2.85
N PHE A 816 16.97 -37.66 2.16
CA PHE A 816 15.71 -37.21 2.72
C PHE A 816 14.54 -37.63 1.84
N TYR A 817 13.39 -37.90 2.45
CA TYR A 817 12.12 -37.89 1.77
C TYR A 817 11.67 -36.46 1.56
N LEU A 818 11.24 -36.13 0.38
CA LEU A 818 10.73 -34.82 0.03
C LEU A 818 9.35 -35.00 -0.59
N TYR A 819 8.36 -34.41 0.07
CA TYR A 819 6.96 -34.53 -0.26
C TYR A 819 6.46 -33.22 -0.80
N THR A 820 5.90 -33.21 -1.99
CA THR A 820 5.43 -31.97 -2.64
C THR A 820 3.91 -31.94 -2.78
N LEU A 821 3.34 -30.76 -2.68
CA LEU A 821 1.92 -30.52 -2.86
C LEU A 821 1.52 -30.80 -4.31
N VAL A 822 0.45 -31.56 -4.52
CA VAL A 822 -0.08 -31.86 -5.85
C VAL A 822 -0.94 -30.74 -6.37
N GLY A 823 -0.60 -30.17 -7.52
CA GLY A 823 -1.40 -29.15 -8.22
C GLY A 823 -1.26 -27.74 -7.68
N GLY A 824 -0.27 -27.48 -6.81
CA GLY A 824 0.10 -26.12 -6.39
C GLY A 824 0.74 -25.33 -7.53
N GLU A 825 0.58 -24.03 -7.52
CA GLU A 825 1.29 -23.11 -8.45
C GLU A 825 2.79 -23.04 -8.14
N GLU A 826 3.16 -23.29 -6.88
CA GLU A 826 4.51 -23.35 -6.36
C GLU A 826 4.83 -24.78 -5.90
N LEU A 827 6.10 -25.17 -5.88
CA LEU A 827 6.55 -26.46 -5.34
C LEU A 827 6.57 -26.39 -3.80
N GLU A 828 5.41 -26.31 -3.19
CA GLU A 828 5.29 -26.41 -1.73
C GLU A 828 5.69 -27.80 -1.26
N CYS A 829 6.54 -27.88 -0.24
CA CYS A 829 7.04 -29.17 0.24
C CYS A 829 7.27 -29.22 1.76
N PHE A 830 7.35 -30.42 2.26
CA PHE A 830 7.99 -30.73 3.55
C PHE A 830 9.04 -31.82 3.38
N VAL A 831 9.97 -31.88 4.32
CA VAL A 831 11.12 -32.77 4.27
C VAL A 831 11.12 -33.67 5.50
N GLN A 832 11.38 -34.94 5.31
CA GLN A 832 11.46 -35.95 6.36
C GLN A 832 12.82 -36.66 6.35
N THR A 833 13.39 -36.86 7.53
CA THR A 833 14.60 -37.68 7.69
C THR A 833 14.29 -39.21 7.65
N PRO A 834 15.24 -40.07 7.28
CA PRO A 834 15.06 -41.54 7.30
C PRO A 834 14.80 -42.08 8.72
N GLU A 835 13.90 -43.07 8.83
CA GLU A 835 13.42 -43.64 10.10
C GLU A 835 14.49 -44.25 11.02
N ARG A 836 15.64 -44.68 10.49
CA ARG A 836 16.71 -45.33 11.26
C ARG A 836 17.23 -44.48 12.44
N TYR A 837 17.03 -43.18 12.42
CA TYR A 837 17.48 -42.23 13.42
C TYR A 837 16.33 -41.45 14.06
N GLY A 838 15.10 -41.93 13.92
CA GLY A 838 13.86 -41.24 14.27
C GLY A 838 13.32 -40.53 13.03
N SER A 839 12.00 -40.52 12.84
CA SER A 839 11.33 -39.74 11.80
C SER A 839 11.24 -38.28 12.28
N TYR A 840 12.08 -37.43 11.72
CA TYR A 840 12.05 -36.02 11.98
C TYR A 840 11.50 -35.31 10.77
N TYR A 841 10.53 -34.42 10.98
CA TYR A 841 10.09 -33.49 9.98
C TYR A 841 10.87 -32.17 10.18
N TRP A 842 11.20 -31.54 9.07
CA TRP A 842 11.83 -30.23 9.12
C TRP A 842 10.78 -29.14 9.18
N GLU A 843 10.99 -28.25 10.14
CA GLU A 843 10.23 -27.01 10.32
C GLU A 843 11.22 -25.84 10.34
N THR A 844 10.74 -24.63 10.50
CA THR A 844 11.53 -23.43 10.66
C THR A 844 10.98 -22.57 11.79
N ASP A 845 11.88 -21.98 12.57
CA ASP A 845 11.54 -20.94 13.55
C ASP A 845 11.58 -19.53 12.94
N GLY A 846 11.74 -19.44 11.59
CA GLY A 846 11.88 -18.20 10.82
C GLY A 846 13.34 -17.73 10.69
N GLU A 847 14.27 -18.36 11.44
CA GLU A 847 15.70 -18.07 11.34
C GLU A 847 16.54 -19.30 10.96
N THR A 848 16.19 -20.48 11.46
CA THR A 848 16.95 -21.70 11.24
C THR A 848 16.04 -22.89 10.89
N LEU A 849 16.62 -23.92 10.28
CA LEU A 849 15.97 -25.21 10.18
C LEU A 849 15.86 -25.83 11.56
N VAL A 850 14.68 -26.24 11.93
CA VAL A 850 14.39 -26.98 13.16
C VAL A 850 14.04 -28.40 12.76
N CYS A 851 14.86 -29.36 13.24
CA CYS A 851 14.62 -30.79 13.04
C CYS A 851 13.98 -31.32 14.33
N ASP A 852 12.68 -31.26 14.46
CA ASP A 852 12.01 -31.69 15.69
C ASP A 852 11.70 -33.19 15.69
N GLN A 853 11.83 -33.82 16.84
CA GLN A 853 11.52 -35.23 17.09
C GLN A 853 10.01 -35.48 17.15
N ALA A 854 9.22 -34.85 16.34
CA ALA A 854 7.80 -35.07 16.31
C ALA A 854 7.50 -36.27 15.41
N ASP A 855 6.93 -37.33 15.95
CA ASP A 855 6.25 -38.38 15.21
C ASP A 855 5.02 -37.86 14.44
N LYS A 856 4.84 -36.54 14.41
CA LYS A 856 3.70 -35.84 13.85
C LYS A 856 4.11 -35.07 12.62
N MET A 857 3.48 -35.42 11.53
CA MET A 857 3.58 -34.69 10.26
C MET A 857 3.23 -33.21 10.45
N PRO A 858 3.92 -32.29 9.78
CA PRO A 858 3.58 -30.88 9.81
C PRO A 858 2.11 -30.63 9.44
N SER A 859 1.50 -29.62 10.04
CA SER A 859 0.12 -29.24 9.72
C SER A 859 -0.03 -28.50 8.40
N ASP A 860 1.09 -28.12 7.79
CA ASP A 860 1.17 -27.44 6.49
C ASP A 860 2.52 -27.73 5.82
N PHE A 861 2.73 -27.25 4.60
CA PHE A 861 3.98 -27.32 3.86
C PHE A 861 4.83 -26.12 4.23
N PRO A 862 5.89 -26.28 5.04
CA PRO A 862 6.64 -25.15 5.54
C PRO A 862 7.57 -24.52 4.49
N PHE A 863 7.92 -25.23 3.42
CA PHE A 863 8.88 -24.79 2.43
C PHE A 863 8.29 -24.71 1.02
N VAL A 864 8.87 -23.81 0.23
CA VAL A 864 8.69 -23.73 -1.22
C VAL A 864 10.03 -23.93 -1.89
N LEU A 865 10.09 -24.83 -2.87
CA LEU A 865 11.27 -25.06 -3.69
C LEU A 865 11.15 -24.34 -5.02
N GLU A 866 12.03 -23.38 -5.24
CA GLU A 866 12.12 -22.64 -6.50
C GLU A 866 13.23 -23.25 -7.36
N LYS A 867 12.86 -23.81 -8.53
CA LYS A 867 13.84 -24.37 -9.46
C LYS A 867 14.70 -23.27 -10.05
N VAL A 868 16.01 -23.38 -9.89
CA VAL A 868 16.98 -22.45 -10.48
C VAL A 868 17.35 -22.95 -11.87
N THR A 869 17.00 -22.21 -12.89
CA THR A 869 17.38 -22.53 -14.27
C THR A 869 18.81 -22.06 -14.53
N GLY A 870 19.72 -22.99 -14.79
CA GLY A 870 21.15 -22.74 -14.92
C GLY A 870 21.96 -23.33 -13.76
N ASN A 871 23.28 -23.44 -13.90
CA ASN A 871 24.18 -23.97 -12.86
C ASN A 871 24.28 -23.01 -11.65
N GLY A 872 23.15 -22.72 -11.01
CA GLY A 872 23.10 -22.06 -9.68
C GLY A 872 23.78 -20.70 -9.51
N GLY A 873 24.07 -19.96 -10.55
CA GLY A 873 24.75 -18.68 -10.51
C GLY A 873 24.38 -17.72 -11.64
N GLU A 874 23.43 -18.09 -12.50
CA GLU A 874 23.06 -17.26 -13.64
C GLU A 874 21.62 -16.76 -13.53
N THR A 875 21.46 -15.46 -13.28
CA THR A 875 20.19 -14.76 -13.51
C THR A 875 19.91 -14.73 -15.01
N GLY A 876 18.81 -15.36 -15.43
CA GLY A 876 18.47 -15.72 -16.78
C GLY A 876 18.66 -14.65 -17.85
N ILE A 877 19.48 -15.02 -18.83
CA ILE A 877 19.20 -14.76 -20.23
C ILE A 877 18.96 -16.13 -20.83
N SER A 878 17.79 -16.38 -21.41
CA SER A 878 17.48 -17.63 -22.10
C SER A 878 18.54 -17.88 -23.16
N GLU A 879 19.28 -18.97 -23.06
CA GLU A 879 20.08 -19.46 -24.14
C GLU A 879 19.14 -19.80 -25.32
N THR A 880 19.27 -19.04 -26.38
CA THR A 880 18.85 -19.55 -27.69
C THR A 880 19.89 -20.60 -28.06
N VAL A 881 19.58 -21.85 -27.77
CA VAL A 881 20.39 -22.97 -28.23
C VAL A 881 20.27 -23.03 -29.75
N VAL A 882 21.15 -22.37 -30.43
CA VAL A 882 21.41 -22.63 -31.83
C VAL A 882 22.28 -23.92 -31.85
N ARG A 883 21.65 -25.04 -32.09
CA ARG A 883 22.36 -26.26 -32.48
C ARG A 883 23.09 -25.95 -33.78
N ASP A 884 24.44 -26.12 -33.78
CA ASP A 884 25.41 -25.93 -34.85
C ASP A 884 26.22 -24.66 -34.77
N ALA A 885 26.76 -24.32 -33.60
CA ALA A 885 27.82 -23.32 -33.51
C ALA A 885 29.19 -23.97 -33.84
N ALA A 886 29.92 -23.36 -34.76
CA ALA A 886 31.26 -23.80 -35.13
C ALA A 886 32.33 -23.61 -34.04
N PHE A 887 31.92 -23.17 -32.83
CA PHE A 887 32.77 -22.99 -31.66
C PHE A 887 32.00 -23.17 -30.36
N THR A 888 32.74 -23.57 -29.31
CA THR A 888 32.23 -23.64 -27.92
C THR A 888 32.90 -22.60 -27.04
N VAL A 889 32.22 -22.15 -26.00
CA VAL A 889 32.71 -21.18 -24.99
C VAL A 889 32.39 -21.73 -23.62
N ASP A 890 33.40 -22.08 -22.84
CA ASP A 890 33.28 -22.53 -21.47
C ASP A 890 33.95 -21.53 -20.55
N VAL A 891 33.25 -21.14 -19.49
CA VAL A 891 33.76 -20.14 -18.56
C VAL A 891 33.85 -20.74 -17.15
N THR A 892 35.02 -20.56 -16.54
CA THR A 892 35.28 -20.94 -15.16
C THR A 892 35.73 -19.71 -14.37
N HIS A 893 35.77 -19.78 -13.08
CA HIS A 893 36.26 -18.70 -12.23
C HIS A 893 37.69 -18.23 -12.58
N SER A 894 38.52 -19.07 -13.12
CA SER A 894 39.92 -18.79 -13.46
C SER A 894 40.18 -18.45 -14.93
N GLY A 895 39.23 -18.69 -15.85
CA GLY A 895 39.47 -18.45 -17.27
C GLY A 895 38.27 -18.73 -18.18
N ILE A 896 38.38 -18.19 -19.38
CA ILE A 896 37.45 -18.37 -20.50
C ILE A 896 38.13 -19.32 -21.51
N THR A 897 37.57 -20.50 -21.73
CA THR A 897 38.05 -21.46 -22.71
C THR A 897 37.16 -21.42 -23.95
N VAL A 898 37.78 -21.13 -25.08
CA VAL A 898 37.10 -21.10 -26.39
C VAL A 898 37.71 -22.18 -27.28
N THR A 899 36.88 -23.10 -27.76
CA THR A 899 37.30 -24.11 -28.74
C THR A 899 36.58 -23.85 -30.06
N SER A 900 37.36 -23.59 -31.12
CA SER A 900 36.81 -23.24 -32.41
C SER A 900 37.57 -23.88 -33.60
N GLY A 901 36.81 -24.27 -34.62
CA GLY A 901 37.32 -24.71 -35.92
C GLY A 901 37.65 -23.54 -36.87
N SER A 902 37.38 -22.30 -36.52
CA SER A 902 37.62 -21.12 -37.29
C SER A 902 38.19 -19.98 -36.43
N VAL A 903 38.64 -18.89 -37.06
CA VAL A 903 39.06 -17.69 -36.31
C VAL A 903 37.85 -16.98 -35.72
N VAL A 904 37.88 -16.74 -34.40
CA VAL A 904 36.79 -16.05 -33.66
C VAL A 904 37.29 -14.78 -32.98
N GLY A 905 36.44 -13.79 -32.91
CA GLY A 905 36.65 -12.60 -32.11
C GLY A 905 36.00 -12.78 -30.72
N MET A 906 36.74 -12.52 -29.65
CA MET A 906 36.24 -12.53 -28.28
C MET A 906 36.34 -11.12 -27.70
N THR A 907 35.26 -10.70 -27.07
CA THR A 907 35.22 -9.43 -26.28
C THR A 907 34.57 -9.70 -24.94
N VAL A 908 35.16 -9.20 -23.85
CA VAL A 908 34.58 -9.22 -22.51
C VAL A 908 34.10 -7.81 -22.22
N TYR A 909 32.87 -7.73 -21.73
CA TYR A 909 32.20 -6.50 -21.35
C TYR A 909 31.90 -6.47 -19.85
N THR A 910 31.90 -5.29 -19.24
CA THR A 910 31.25 -5.08 -17.95
C THR A 910 29.73 -5.18 -18.11
N MET A 911 29.00 -5.27 -17.01
CA MET A 911 27.53 -5.21 -17.03
C MET A 911 26.99 -3.89 -17.60
N ALA A 912 27.76 -2.81 -17.55
CA ALA A 912 27.45 -1.52 -18.17
C ALA A 912 27.69 -1.48 -19.69
N GLY A 913 28.07 -2.62 -20.30
CA GLY A 913 28.33 -2.71 -21.75
C GLY A 913 29.70 -2.20 -22.22
N SER A 914 30.57 -1.77 -21.29
CA SER A 914 31.91 -1.30 -21.64
C SER A 914 32.85 -2.47 -21.94
N PRO A 915 33.56 -2.52 -23.08
CA PRO A 915 34.50 -3.59 -23.38
C PRO A 915 35.78 -3.42 -22.52
N VAL A 916 36.14 -4.48 -21.78
CA VAL A 916 37.32 -4.50 -20.89
C VAL A 916 38.42 -5.42 -21.41
N MET A 917 38.11 -6.32 -22.30
CA MET A 917 39.09 -7.18 -22.97
C MET A 917 38.62 -7.53 -24.38
N ARG A 918 39.56 -7.47 -25.35
CA ARG A 918 39.30 -7.92 -26.72
C ARG A 918 40.46 -8.76 -27.19
N THR A 919 40.16 -9.87 -27.82
CA THR A 919 41.19 -10.70 -28.48
C THR A 919 40.60 -11.44 -29.67
N ARG A 920 41.49 -11.90 -30.56
CA ARG A 920 41.17 -12.71 -31.71
C ARG A 920 41.85 -14.05 -31.53
N LEU A 921 41.09 -15.14 -31.55
CA LEU A 921 41.54 -16.48 -31.31
C LEU A 921 41.57 -17.25 -32.63
N GLY A 922 42.65 -18.00 -32.84
CA GLY A 922 42.81 -18.87 -33.98
C GLY A 922 41.96 -20.14 -33.84
N THR A 923 42.20 -21.11 -34.75
CA THR A 923 41.59 -22.46 -34.64
C THR A 923 42.22 -23.24 -33.46
N GLY A 924 41.44 -24.10 -32.82
CA GLY A 924 41.90 -24.87 -31.65
C GLY A 924 41.23 -24.43 -30.33
N THR A 925 41.75 -24.95 -29.23
CA THR A 925 41.27 -24.60 -27.87
C THR A 925 42.21 -23.54 -27.26
N HIS A 926 41.64 -22.41 -26.84
CA HIS A 926 42.35 -21.29 -26.22
C HIS A 926 41.76 -21.00 -24.85
N THR A 927 42.59 -20.93 -23.82
CA THR A 927 42.17 -20.50 -22.48
C THR A 927 42.70 -19.11 -22.17
N ILE A 928 41.82 -18.17 -21.89
CA ILE A 928 42.10 -16.79 -21.55
C ILE A 928 41.92 -16.61 -20.07
N HIS A 929 42.98 -16.27 -19.35
CA HIS A 929 42.91 -16.05 -17.92
C HIS A 929 42.17 -14.74 -17.58
N THR A 930 41.24 -14.83 -16.63
CA THR A 930 40.44 -13.69 -16.16
C THR A 930 41.15 -12.91 -15.04
N ALA A 931 42.31 -13.35 -14.58
CA ALA A 931 43.09 -12.70 -13.52
C ALA A 931 43.33 -11.19 -13.71
N PRO A 932 43.46 -10.63 -14.93
CA PRO A 932 43.62 -9.19 -15.12
C PRO A 932 42.33 -8.37 -14.91
N LEU A 933 41.17 -9.01 -14.83
CA LEU A 933 39.91 -8.32 -14.58
C LEU A 933 39.74 -8.06 -13.08
N ALA A 934 39.13 -6.96 -12.71
CA ALA A 934 38.72 -6.70 -11.33
C ALA A 934 37.60 -7.67 -10.90
N PRO A 935 37.42 -7.96 -9.59
CA PRO A 935 36.26 -8.69 -9.15
C PRO A 935 34.96 -8.04 -9.64
N GLY A 936 34.06 -8.81 -10.22
CA GLY A 936 32.85 -8.26 -10.78
C GLY A 936 32.15 -9.23 -11.76
N ILE A 937 31.02 -8.81 -12.29
CA ILE A 937 30.23 -9.55 -13.27
C ILE A 937 30.56 -9.06 -14.69
N TYR A 938 30.79 -10.00 -15.58
CA TYR A 938 31.19 -9.73 -16.97
C TYR A 938 30.38 -10.57 -17.96
N ILE A 939 30.35 -10.09 -19.20
CA ILE A 939 29.80 -10.86 -20.33
C ILE A 939 30.93 -11.07 -21.33
N VAL A 940 31.26 -12.34 -21.62
CA VAL A 940 32.12 -12.67 -22.75
C VAL A 940 31.26 -12.90 -23.99
N ARG A 941 31.59 -12.24 -25.04
CA ARG A 941 30.96 -12.41 -26.37
C ARG A 941 31.99 -12.95 -27.35
N VAL A 942 31.68 -14.06 -27.98
CA VAL A 942 32.52 -14.71 -28.99
C VAL A 942 31.78 -14.76 -30.33
N THR A 943 32.44 -14.47 -31.40
CA THR A 943 31.83 -14.46 -32.74
C THR A 943 32.85 -14.86 -33.84
N ASP A 944 32.37 -15.64 -34.78
CA ASP A 944 33.08 -15.95 -36.05
C ASP A 944 32.62 -15.06 -37.22
N GLY A 945 31.83 -14.03 -36.95
CA GLY A 945 31.23 -13.13 -37.92
C GLY A 945 29.86 -13.57 -38.45
N LYS A 946 29.49 -14.82 -38.25
CA LYS A 946 28.16 -15.39 -38.61
C LYS A 946 27.34 -15.78 -37.39
N THR A 947 28.01 -16.33 -36.41
CA THR A 947 27.41 -16.81 -35.17
C THR A 947 27.95 -15.99 -34.02
N VAL A 948 27.13 -15.69 -33.03
CA VAL A 948 27.52 -14.98 -31.81
C VAL A 948 27.09 -15.83 -30.62
N ARG A 949 28.01 -16.03 -29.65
CA ARG A 949 27.69 -16.61 -28.36
C ARG A 949 28.12 -15.66 -27.25
N SER A 950 27.25 -15.44 -26.30
CA SER A 950 27.53 -14.60 -25.13
C SER A 950 27.34 -15.40 -23.87
N VAL A 951 28.29 -15.35 -22.95
CA VAL A 951 28.24 -16.04 -21.66
C VAL A 951 28.54 -15.03 -20.57
N LYS A 952 27.71 -15.00 -19.56
CA LYS A 952 27.91 -14.18 -18.35
C LYS A 952 28.77 -14.95 -17.34
N PHE A 953 29.70 -14.30 -16.71
CA PHE A 953 30.51 -14.92 -15.65
C PHE A 953 30.89 -13.94 -14.56
N VAL A 954 31.26 -14.48 -13.41
CA VAL A 954 31.73 -13.74 -12.24
C VAL A 954 33.23 -13.95 -12.12
N ARG A 955 33.96 -12.86 -11.91
CA ARG A 955 35.36 -12.89 -11.63
C ARG A 955 35.62 -12.53 -10.17
#